data_c2f0638757ae0892ec6234176f75dbdd
#
_entry.id   c2f0638757ae0892ec6234176f75dbdd
#
_cell.length_a   1.000
_cell.length_b   1.000
_cell.length_c   1.000
_cell.angle_alpha   90.00
_cell.angle_beta   90.00
_cell.angle_gamma   90.00
#
_symmetry.space_group_name_H-M   'P 1'
#
loop_
_entity.id
_entity.type
_entity.pdbx_description
1 polymer ?
#
loop_
_entity_poly.entity_id
_entity_poly.type
_entity_poly.pdbx_seq_one_letter_code
_entity_poly.pdbx_strand_id
1 'polypeptide(L)'
;EQRKSLLDSLRFAQIDARQMTIKAAHAKTCRWLLKSEQYLDWLDTIKVGEHHGFLWIKGKAGTGKSTLMKFTLVNARRTMKDHIVLSFFFNARGEDMEKSTIGTYRSLLLQLLERLPALQSIFDSLSLSSSSFRADHQWNVESLKTLLEQAIRSLGDNFVVCLIDALDECEEEQVRDMIQFFEHIGDLAISNGIRFQVCFSSRHYPYITIRNGLELELGGQRGHRGHSHDITNYVETELQIGKSKLAQQIRVELQEKASGIFMWVVLVVRILNKESDRGQVHTLRRKLREIPGDLHELFRDILTRDTHNKDGLVLCIQWILFAKQPLSPEQLYHAILSGVDPEVVAEWDPEEITKDVVKRFILDSSKGLAEVTASKNQRVQFIHESVRDFLLNENGLGKIWPELGSNFQGQSHERLKQCCFNYISIDVITPLKIPENLPKASSPEATSLRELVTETFPFLEYAVHNVLYHADAAEGGGISQADFLNSFPLPRWVKLENLFEKHELRRHTERVSLLYLLAELNAANLIRVDRSASLCLDVGDERYGCAFFAANAMGNQEAMQACIEGLKVPQSAPNYGRSRTENKSMHERIKGSLGRDFKYSKEEGLLYYVVEIGSVAVFSYLIMGILDLDSKDTKGRTPLYVVAEKGASVLVRMLLDKGADVNAQGGIYGNALQAALAIGDKEIMTLLLDKGADVNVQSGIYDNALQAALAYGDKEIAILLLNKGADVNAQGGYYGNALQAASAC
;
A
#
# COMPACT_ATOMS: atom_id res chain seq x y z
N GLU A 1 24.00 6.93 -18.54
CA GLU A 1 22.56 7.27 -18.35
C GLU A 1 21.79 6.11 -17.73
N GLN A 2 21.93 4.85 -18.21
CA GLN A 2 21.23 3.67 -17.71
C GLN A 2 21.47 3.41 -16.22
N ARG A 3 22.74 3.38 -15.76
CA ARG A 3 23.07 3.18 -14.33
C ARG A 3 22.49 4.29 -13.45
N LYS A 4 22.45 5.53 -13.95
CA LYS A 4 21.84 6.64 -13.21
C LYS A 4 20.33 6.49 -13.10
N SER A 5 19.65 6.08 -14.17
CA SER A 5 18.21 5.80 -14.15
C SER A 5 17.86 4.68 -13.17
N LEU A 6 18.64 3.59 -13.14
CA LEU A 6 18.47 2.50 -12.19
C LEU A 6 18.73 2.93 -10.74
N LEU A 7 19.75 3.75 -10.52
CA LEU A 7 20.02 4.31 -9.19
C LEU A 7 18.87 5.21 -8.71
N ASP A 8 18.35 6.06 -9.60
CA ASP A 8 17.23 6.94 -9.27
C ASP A 8 15.93 6.13 -9.03
N SER A 9 15.73 5.00 -9.70
CA SER A 9 14.60 4.10 -9.48
C SER A 9 14.61 3.39 -8.12
N LEU A 10 15.77 3.32 -7.43
CA LEU A 10 15.84 2.84 -6.05
C LEU A 10 15.25 3.82 -5.05
N ARG A 11 15.16 5.11 -5.38
CA ARG A 11 14.60 6.15 -4.51
C ARG A 11 13.09 5.95 -4.35
N PHE A 12 12.60 6.27 -3.18
CA PHE A 12 11.17 6.38 -2.90
C PHE A 12 10.90 7.54 -1.96
N ALA A 13 9.67 8.02 -1.98
CA ALA A 13 9.25 9.08 -1.07
C ALA A 13 9.48 8.63 0.38
N GLN A 14 9.95 9.56 1.22
CA GLN A 14 10.06 9.36 2.68
C GLN A 14 11.10 8.33 3.16
N ILE A 15 12.10 7.99 2.34
CA ILE A 15 13.17 7.01 2.68
C ILE A 15 13.83 7.27 4.04
N ASP A 16 13.93 8.53 4.49
CA ASP A 16 14.51 8.95 5.77
C ASP A 16 13.46 9.48 6.78
N ALA A 17 12.16 9.40 6.46
CA ALA A 17 11.12 10.08 7.24
C ALA A 17 11.09 9.59 8.70
N ARG A 18 11.14 8.29 8.93
CA ARG A 18 11.15 7.72 10.28
C ARG A 18 12.35 8.17 11.09
N GLN A 19 13.55 8.13 10.52
CA GLN A 19 14.76 8.60 11.20
C GLN A 19 14.65 10.07 11.64
N MET A 20 14.03 10.93 10.81
CA MET A 20 13.85 12.35 11.14
C MET A 20 12.86 12.55 12.29
N THR A 21 11.81 11.74 12.39
CA THR A 21 10.77 11.87 13.41
C THR A 21 11.19 11.37 14.79
N ILE A 22 12.13 10.43 14.89
CA ILE A 22 12.65 9.94 16.18
C ILE A 22 13.32 11.09 16.92
N LYS A 23 12.94 11.32 18.17
CA LYS A 23 13.54 12.35 19.02
C LYS A 23 15.03 12.10 19.25
N ALA A 24 15.80 13.16 19.29
CA ALA A 24 17.20 13.07 19.70
C ALA A 24 17.32 12.57 21.15
N ALA A 25 18.36 11.83 21.44
CA ALA A 25 18.67 11.39 22.79
C ALA A 25 18.81 12.61 23.74
N HIS A 26 18.28 12.50 24.95
CA HIS A 26 18.48 13.52 25.98
C HIS A 26 19.96 13.71 26.26
N ALA A 27 20.39 14.93 26.57
CA ALA A 27 21.77 15.42 26.52
C ALA A 27 22.88 14.50 27.10
N LYS A 28 22.55 13.65 28.06
CA LYS A 28 23.52 12.75 28.71
C LYS A 28 23.18 11.25 28.55
N THR A 29 22.09 10.92 27.84
CA THR A 29 21.63 9.53 27.67
C THR A 29 22.28 8.85 26.46
N CYS A 30 22.15 7.53 26.37
CA CYS A 30 22.65 6.66 25.31
C CYS A 30 24.17 6.49 25.22
N ARG A 31 24.97 7.32 25.90
CA ARG A 31 26.45 7.33 25.77
C ARG A 31 27.11 6.06 26.29
N TRP A 32 26.43 5.35 27.19
CA TRP A 32 26.91 4.11 27.77
C TRP A 32 27.07 2.99 26.72
N LEU A 33 26.23 2.99 25.66
CA LEU A 33 26.30 1.99 24.60
C LEU A 33 27.69 1.96 23.97
N LEU A 34 28.26 3.14 23.68
CA LEU A 34 29.59 3.26 23.06
C LEU A 34 30.74 2.73 23.93
N LYS A 35 30.46 2.41 25.20
CA LYS A 35 31.41 1.86 26.18
C LYS A 35 31.01 0.46 26.65
N SER A 36 29.88 -0.07 26.19
CA SER A 36 29.44 -1.43 26.52
C SER A 36 30.36 -2.45 25.85
N GLU A 37 30.64 -3.54 26.54
CA GLU A 37 31.46 -4.66 26.04
C GLU A 37 30.89 -5.19 24.72
N GLN A 38 29.59 -5.43 24.68
CA GLN A 38 28.89 -5.95 23.48
C GLN A 38 29.09 -5.04 22.25
N TYR A 39 29.03 -3.72 22.41
CA TYR A 39 29.19 -2.78 21.30
C TYR A 39 30.65 -2.69 20.85
N LEU A 40 31.61 -2.72 21.79
CA LEU A 40 33.04 -2.69 21.50
C LEU A 40 33.49 -3.99 20.83
N ASP A 41 33.04 -5.13 21.37
CA ASP A 41 33.31 -6.45 20.79
C ASP A 41 32.71 -6.59 19.38
N TRP A 42 31.48 -6.09 19.18
CA TRP A 42 30.87 -6.07 17.86
C TRP A 42 31.68 -5.27 16.83
N LEU A 43 32.31 -4.17 17.21
CA LEU A 43 33.16 -3.36 16.33
C LEU A 43 34.56 -3.98 16.14
N ASP A 44 34.99 -4.90 17.00
CA ASP A 44 36.29 -5.53 16.91
C ASP A 44 36.33 -6.55 15.78
N THR A 45 37.10 -6.25 14.74
CA THR A 45 37.26 -7.12 13.58
C THR A 45 37.97 -8.45 13.89
N ILE A 46 38.68 -8.51 15.02
CA ILE A 46 39.34 -9.77 15.45
C ILE A 46 38.29 -10.75 15.98
N LYS A 47 37.25 -10.27 16.63
CA LYS A 47 36.19 -11.09 17.21
C LYS A 47 35.04 -11.41 16.23
N VAL A 48 35.12 -10.99 14.97
CA VAL A 48 34.06 -11.19 13.99
C VAL A 48 33.68 -12.67 13.80
N GLY A 49 34.60 -13.58 13.99
CA GLY A 49 34.34 -15.03 13.95
C GLY A 49 33.41 -15.54 15.08
N GLU A 50 33.28 -14.80 16.17
CA GLU A 50 32.42 -15.18 17.31
C GLU A 50 30.96 -14.73 17.13
N HIS A 51 30.76 -13.57 16.49
CA HIS A 51 29.44 -12.92 16.37
C HIS A 51 28.98 -12.69 14.92
N HIS A 52 29.73 -13.13 13.93
CA HIS A 52 29.46 -13.04 12.49
C HIS A 52 29.05 -11.64 12.00
N GLY A 53 29.50 -10.60 12.71
CA GLY A 53 29.17 -9.20 12.43
C GLY A 53 27.83 -8.72 12.98
N PHE A 54 27.14 -9.50 13.84
CA PHE A 54 25.82 -9.14 14.35
C PHE A 54 25.82 -8.60 15.77
N LEU A 55 25.07 -7.50 15.97
CA LEU A 55 24.63 -7.00 17.27
C LEU A 55 23.12 -6.85 17.28
N TRP A 56 22.45 -7.40 18.27
CA TRP A 56 21.00 -7.31 18.41
C TRP A 56 20.59 -6.59 19.70
N ILE A 57 19.95 -5.42 19.56
CA ILE A 57 19.43 -4.64 20.68
C ILE A 57 17.96 -4.99 20.90
N LYS A 58 17.66 -5.70 21.98
CA LYS A 58 16.32 -6.14 22.36
C LYS A 58 15.75 -5.31 23.51
N GLY A 59 14.43 -5.22 23.58
CA GLY A 59 13.78 -4.61 24.75
C GLY A 59 12.29 -4.39 24.54
N LYS A 60 11.56 -4.25 25.66
CA LYS A 60 10.13 -3.98 25.65
C LYS A 60 9.78 -2.71 24.86
N ALA A 61 8.50 -2.58 24.48
CA ALA A 61 7.99 -1.33 23.94
C ALA A 61 8.26 -0.16 24.90
N GLY A 62 8.66 1.01 24.36
CA GLY A 62 8.90 2.20 25.18
C GLY A 62 10.23 2.24 25.94
N THR A 63 11.16 1.28 25.74
CA THR A 63 12.48 1.30 26.39
C THR A 63 13.47 2.29 25.76
N GLY A 64 13.19 2.83 24.58
CA GLY A 64 14.04 3.81 23.91
C GLY A 64 14.99 3.25 22.85
N LYS A 65 14.76 2.03 22.32
CA LYS A 65 15.56 1.39 21.28
C LYS A 65 15.85 2.30 20.09
N SER A 66 14.81 2.85 19.47
CA SER A 66 14.95 3.71 18.28
C SER A 66 15.73 4.98 18.56
N THR A 67 15.60 5.57 19.76
CA THR A 67 16.41 6.70 20.19
C THR A 67 17.88 6.30 20.33
N LEU A 68 18.15 5.12 20.87
CA LEU A 68 19.50 4.56 20.98
C LEU A 68 20.10 4.28 19.61
N MET A 69 19.35 3.69 18.68
CA MET A 69 19.77 3.43 17.28
C MET A 69 20.06 4.74 16.54
N LYS A 70 19.22 5.76 16.68
CA LYS A 70 19.48 7.09 16.08
C LYS A 70 20.73 7.75 16.68
N PHE A 71 20.91 7.65 17.99
CA PHE A 71 22.14 8.15 18.65
C PHE A 71 23.38 7.44 18.09
N THR A 72 23.33 6.11 17.97
CA THR A 72 24.42 5.29 17.42
C THR A 72 24.74 5.69 15.98
N LEU A 73 23.72 5.88 15.14
CA LEU A 73 23.87 6.32 13.75
C LEU A 73 24.57 7.69 13.66
N VAL A 74 24.08 8.67 14.42
CA VAL A 74 24.67 10.03 14.42
C VAL A 74 26.12 9.99 14.91
N ASN A 75 26.41 9.18 15.94
CA ASN A 75 27.75 9.01 16.45
C ASN A 75 28.67 8.32 15.45
N ALA A 76 28.23 7.20 14.85
CA ALA A 76 28.99 6.45 13.86
C ALA A 76 29.35 7.35 12.65
N ARG A 77 28.40 8.06 12.08
CA ARG A 77 28.63 9.01 10.97
C ARG A 77 29.63 10.12 11.32
N ARG A 78 29.73 10.50 12.60
CA ARG A 78 30.65 11.52 13.06
C ARG A 78 32.07 10.98 13.35
N THR A 79 32.18 9.80 13.94
CA THR A 79 33.44 9.24 14.45
C THR A 79 34.10 8.24 13.51
N MET A 80 33.33 7.54 12.71
CA MET A 80 33.80 6.47 11.79
C MET A 80 33.90 7.03 10.36
N LYS A 81 34.79 8.01 10.13
CA LYS A 81 34.89 8.69 8.83
C LYS A 81 35.32 7.79 7.68
N ASP A 82 36.09 6.76 7.99
CA ASP A 82 36.61 5.77 7.03
C ASP A 82 35.65 4.58 6.84
N HIS A 83 34.48 4.59 7.47
CA HIS A 83 33.48 3.55 7.37
C HIS A 83 32.28 4.04 6.58
N ILE A 84 31.65 3.13 5.86
CA ILE A 84 30.38 3.38 5.17
C ILE A 84 29.25 3.00 6.13
N VAL A 85 28.53 4.01 6.62
CA VAL A 85 27.42 3.82 7.57
C VAL A 85 26.10 3.86 6.81
N LEU A 86 25.45 2.70 6.74
CA LEU A 86 24.12 2.51 6.16
C LEU A 86 23.06 2.44 7.25
N SER A 87 21.84 2.82 6.96
CA SER A 87 20.75 2.74 7.94
C SER A 87 19.39 2.60 7.30
N PHE A 88 18.50 1.87 7.99
CA PHE A 88 17.07 1.85 7.72
C PHE A 88 16.29 1.80 9.03
N PHE A 89 15.17 2.53 9.09
CA PHE A 89 14.29 2.59 10.27
C PHE A 89 12.89 2.22 9.82
N PHE A 90 12.44 1.02 10.19
CA PHE A 90 11.08 0.58 9.90
C PHE A 90 10.06 1.53 10.54
N ASN A 91 8.91 1.66 9.90
CA ASN A 91 7.83 2.54 10.34
C ASN A 91 6.47 1.89 10.06
N ALA A 92 5.90 1.22 11.05
CA ALA A 92 4.59 0.56 10.94
C ALA A 92 3.45 1.53 10.54
N ARG A 93 3.65 2.84 10.74
CA ARG A 93 2.70 3.91 10.42
C ARG A 93 2.97 4.57 9.06
N GLY A 94 4.06 4.17 8.42
CA GLY A 94 4.50 4.71 7.13
C GLY A 94 3.81 4.06 5.95
N GLU A 95 4.27 4.43 4.77
CA GLU A 95 3.87 3.81 3.50
C GLU A 95 4.44 2.40 3.39
N ASP A 96 4.00 1.62 2.39
CA ASP A 96 4.40 0.22 2.23
C ASP A 96 5.92 0.03 2.12
N MET A 97 6.64 0.99 1.53
CA MET A 97 8.10 0.95 1.46
C MET A 97 8.78 1.14 2.82
N GLU A 98 8.16 1.89 3.75
CA GLU A 98 8.74 2.12 5.08
C GLU A 98 8.56 0.94 6.05
N LYS A 99 7.66 0.01 5.77
CA LYS A 99 7.33 -1.15 6.61
C LYS A 99 7.66 -2.50 5.96
N SER A 100 8.39 -2.52 4.84
CA SER A 100 8.72 -3.71 4.07
C SER A 100 10.22 -3.90 3.86
N THR A 101 10.63 -5.16 3.67
CA THR A 101 12.04 -5.50 3.38
C THR A 101 12.47 -5.02 2.00
N ILE A 102 11.56 -4.89 1.04
CA ILE A 102 11.85 -4.29 -0.27
C ILE A 102 12.33 -2.85 -0.12
N GLY A 103 11.68 -2.06 0.75
CA GLY A 103 12.12 -0.69 1.07
C GLY A 103 13.48 -0.67 1.76
N THR A 104 13.74 -1.64 2.66
CA THR A 104 15.05 -1.80 3.32
C THR A 104 16.15 -2.03 2.30
N TYR A 105 16.01 -3.01 1.42
CA TYR A 105 17.03 -3.33 0.42
C TYR A 105 17.28 -2.18 -0.57
N ARG A 106 16.20 -1.52 -1.03
CA ARG A 106 16.31 -0.33 -1.90
C ARG A 106 17.09 0.80 -1.22
N SER A 107 16.78 1.06 0.04
CA SER A 107 17.44 2.11 0.84
C SER A 107 18.92 1.80 1.07
N LEU A 108 19.27 0.57 1.48
CA LEU A 108 20.65 0.17 1.73
C LEU A 108 21.49 0.18 0.46
N LEU A 109 20.96 -0.36 -0.66
CA LEU A 109 21.61 -0.30 -1.96
C LEU A 109 21.85 1.13 -2.43
N LEU A 110 20.83 1.97 -2.36
CA LEU A 110 20.97 3.37 -2.76
C LEU A 110 22.09 4.07 -1.97
N GLN A 111 22.07 3.97 -0.64
CA GLN A 111 23.10 4.58 0.23
C GLN A 111 24.51 4.04 -0.09
N LEU A 112 24.64 2.73 -0.33
CA LEU A 112 25.93 2.09 -0.65
C LEU A 112 26.46 2.56 -2.01
N LEU A 113 25.62 2.54 -3.05
CA LEU A 113 26.00 2.91 -4.42
C LEU A 113 26.24 4.42 -4.59
N GLU A 114 25.63 5.27 -3.76
CA GLU A 114 25.93 6.70 -3.69
C GLU A 114 27.28 6.97 -3.01
N ARG A 115 27.63 6.16 -2.00
CA ARG A 115 28.91 6.28 -1.29
C ARG A 115 30.07 5.70 -2.08
N LEU A 116 29.85 4.63 -2.82
CA LEU A 116 30.82 3.93 -3.67
C LEU A 116 30.32 3.86 -5.11
N PRO A 117 30.44 4.93 -5.92
CA PRO A 117 29.96 4.94 -7.31
C PRO A 117 30.58 3.86 -8.20
N ALA A 118 31.79 3.36 -7.88
CA ALA A 118 32.42 2.27 -8.61
C ALA A 118 31.59 0.98 -8.57
N LEU A 119 30.82 0.75 -7.49
CA LEU A 119 29.95 -0.42 -7.37
C LEU A 119 28.70 -0.36 -8.27
N GLN A 120 28.40 0.77 -8.89
CA GLN A 120 27.24 0.88 -9.82
C GLN A 120 27.39 -0.04 -11.05
N SER A 121 28.58 -0.61 -11.28
CA SER A 121 28.79 -1.65 -12.31
C SER A 121 27.99 -2.94 -12.05
N ILE A 122 27.51 -3.18 -10.82
CA ILE A 122 26.64 -4.34 -10.53
C ILE A 122 25.34 -4.31 -11.34
N PHE A 123 24.86 -3.13 -11.75
CA PHE A 123 23.70 -3.01 -12.61
C PHE A 123 23.87 -3.64 -13.99
N ASP A 124 25.12 -3.81 -14.46
CA ASP A 124 25.41 -4.42 -15.74
C ASP A 124 25.08 -5.92 -15.78
N SER A 125 24.97 -6.56 -14.60
CA SER A 125 24.54 -7.96 -14.46
C SER A 125 23.03 -8.15 -14.70
N LEU A 126 22.25 -7.08 -14.68
CA LEU A 126 20.83 -7.14 -14.99
C LEU A 126 20.67 -7.22 -16.51
N SER A 127 20.25 -8.39 -17.03
CA SER A 127 19.95 -8.60 -18.46
C SER A 127 18.66 -7.87 -18.84
N LEU A 128 18.70 -6.55 -18.90
CA LEU A 128 17.56 -5.73 -19.30
C LEU A 128 17.53 -5.58 -20.82
N SER A 129 16.50 -6.13 -21.45
CA SER A 129 16.23 -5.85 -22.87
C SER A 129 15.93 -4.35 -23.04
N SER A 130 16.42 -3.78 -24.15
CA SER A 130 16.36 -2.34 -24.46
C SER A 130 14.95 -1.72 -24.50
N SER A 131 13.90 -2.54 -24.43
CA SER A 131 12.49 -2.10 -24.39
C SER A 131 11.93 -1.86 -22.98
N SER A 132 12.64 -2.25 -21.91
CA SER A 132 12.18 -2.15 -20.50
C SER A 132 12.67 -0.90 -19.76
N PHE A 133 13.36 0.02 -20.44
CA PHE A 133 13.84 1.26 -19.84
C PHE A 133 12.73 2.32 -19.71
N ARG A 134 11.78 2.08 -18.79
CA ARG A 134 10.89 3.13 -18.28
C ARG A 134 11.31 3.48 -16.86
N ALA A 135 11.05 4.71 -16.46
CA ALA A 135 11.31 5.22 -15.08
C ALA A 135 10.62 4.41 -13.96
N ASP A 136 9.78 3.45 -14.31
CA ASP A 136 9.00 2.58 -13.42
C ASP A 136 9.58 1.15 -13.37
N HIS A 137 10.89 0.99 -13.19
CA HIS A 137 11.43 -0.35 -12.95
C HIS A 137 10.88 -0.93 -11.64
N GLN A 138 10.07 -1.99 -11.75
CA GLN A 138 9.53 -2.68 -10.58
C GLN A 138 10.59 -3.61 -9.97
N TRP A 139 11.12 -3.22 -8.81
CA TRP A 139 12.06 -4.01 -8.05
C TRP A 139 11.35 -5.16 -7.33
N ASN A 140 11.87 -6.38 -7.41
CA ASN A 140 11.49 -7.49 -6.55
C ASN A 140 12.58 -7.76 -5.49
N VAL A 141 12.20 -8.45 -4.42
CA VAL A 141 13.08 -8.71 -3.26
C VAL A 141 14.31 -9.50 -3.67
N GLU A 142 14.17 -10.55 -4.51
CA GLU A 142 15.29 -11.42 -4.88
C GLU A 142 16.33 -10.71 -5.75
N SER A 143 15.91 -9.86 -6.69
CA SER A 143 16.85 -9.07 -7.48
C SER A 143 17.61 -8.06 -6.60
N LEU A 144 16.96 -7.45 -5.62
CA LEU A 144 17.59 -6.53 -4.68
C LEU A 144 18.59 -7.24 -3.76
N LYS A 145 18.26 -8.44 -3.25
CA LYS A 145 19.19 -9.29 -2.47
C LYS A 145 20.43 -9.64 -3.29
N THR A 146 20.23 -10.10 -4.53
CA THR A 146 21.32 -10.44 -5.43
C THR A 146 22.26 -9.27 -5.67
N LEU A 147 21.72 -8.08 -5.96
CA LEU A 147 22.53 -6.87 -6.15
C LEU A 147 23.24 -6.44 -4.87
N LEU A 148 22.59 -6.54 -3.70
CA LEU A 148 23.23 -6.20 -2.42
C LEU A 148 24.36 -7.17 -2.10
N GLU A 149 24.18 -8.46 -2.33
CA GLU A 149 25.24 -9.46 -2.18
C GLU A 149 26.43 -9.18 -3.11
N GLN A 150 26.17 -8.90 -4.40
CA GLN A 150 27.22 -8.54 -5.36
C GLN A 150 27.98 -7.28 -4.93
N ALA A 151 27.25 -6.26 -4.45
CA ALA A 151 27.85 -5.03 -3.94
C ALA A 151 28.75 -5.30 -2.72
N ILE A 152 28.29 -6.14 -1.78
CA ILE A 152 29.07 -6.51 -0.60
C ILE A 152 30.30 -7.33 -0.96
N ARG A 153 30.20 -8.29 -1.89
CA ARG A 153 31.35 -9.04 -2.42
C ARG A 153 32.42 -8.13 -3.05
N SER A 154 32.00 -7.00 -3.58
CA SER A 154 32.87 -6.05 -4.29
C SER A 154 33.35 -4.88 -3.43
N LEU A 155 33.18 -4.95 -2.10
CA LEU A 155 33.56 -3.85 -1.17
C LEU A 155 35.07 -3.58 -1.10
N GLY A 156 35.91 -4.59 -1.40
CA GLY A 156 37.36 -4.48 -1.21
C GLY A 156 37.70 -4.17 0.25
N ASP A 157 38.57 -3.17 0.47
CA ASP A 157 39.02 -2.76 1.82
C ASP A 157 38.02 -1.87 2.58
N ASN A 158 36.88 -1.55 1.99
CA ASN A 158 35.89 -0.71 2.65
C ASN A 158 35.21 -1.43 3.81
N PHE A 159 34.96 -0.69 4.90
CA PHE A 159 34.24 -1.20 6.06
C PHE A 159 32.81 -0.67 6.05
N VAL A 160 31.83 -1.55 6.04
CA VAL A 160 30.41 -1.21 6.07
C VAL A 160 29.80 -1.54 7.43
N VAL A 161 29.13 -0.55 8.03
CA VAL A 161 28.33 -0.68 9.24
C VAL A 161 26.85 -0.39 8.88
N CYS A 162 25.99 -1.36 9.09
CA CYS A 162 24.56 -1.25 8.80
C CYS A 162 23.74 -1.20 10.09
N LEU A 163 22.85 -0.23 10.22
CA LEU A 163 21.97 -0.05 11.38
C LEU A 163 20.51 -0.17 10.93
N ILE A 164 19.82 -1.21 11.40
CA ILE A 164 18.41 -1.47 11.03
C ILE A 164 17.55 -1.47 12.29
N ASP A 165 16.67 -0.48 12.40
CA ASP A 165 15.83 -0.25 13.58
C ASP A 165 14.42 -0.81 13.42
N ALA A 166 13.86 -1.29 14.53
CA ALA A 166 12.45 -1.66 14.70
C ALA A 166 11.99 -2.81 13.77
N LEU A 167 12.71 -3.94 13.74
CA LEU A 167 12.33 -5.12 12.95
C LEU A 167 10.90 -5.60 13.24
N ASP A 168 10.42 -5.39 14.46
CA ASP A 168 9.06 -5.71 14.90
C ASP A 168 7.96 -4.83 14.25
N GLU A 169 8.33 -3.81 13.49
CA GLU A 169 7.42 -2.95 12.73
C GLU A 169 7.25 -3.42 11.25
N CYS A 170 7.84 -4.54 10.86
CA CYS A 170 7.69 -5.22 9.58
C CYS A 170 6.98 -6.57 9.75
N GLU A 171 6.45 -7.12 8.68
CA GLU A 171 5.82 -8.43 8.66
C GLU A 171 6.80 -9.54 9.05
N GLU A 172 6.37 -10.48 9.90
CA GLU A 172 7.24 -11.49 10.50
C GLU A 172 7.96 -12.37 9.47
N GLU A 173 7.25 -12.83 8.43
CA GLU A 173 7.86 -13.69 7.39
C GLU A 173 8.95 -12.92 6.62
N GLN A 174 8.69 -11.67 6.26
CA GLN A 174 9.67 -10.82 5.60
C GLN A 174 10.90 -10.58 6.47
N VAL A 175 10.72 -10.37 7.78
CA VAL A 175 11.84 -10.19 8.72
C VAL A 175 12.66 -11.45 8.86
N ARG A 176 12.03 -12.64 8.95
CA ARG A 176 12.73 -13.93 9.03
C ARG A 176 13.59 -14.17 7.81
N ASP A 177 13.03 -13.95 6.62
CA ASP A 177 13.73 -14.06 5.36
C ASP A 177 14.91 -13.07 5.26
N MET A 178 14.70 -11.82 5.70
CA MET A 178 15.76 -10.80 5.72
C MET A 178 16.90 -11.18 6.68
N ILE A 179 16.61 -11.72 7.85
CA ILE A 179 17.63 -12.14 8.80
C ILE A 179 18.43 -13.31 8.24
N GLN A 180 17.79 -14.32 7.63
CA GLN A 180 18.47 -15.41 6.97
C GLN A 180 19.41 -14.92 5.85
N PHE A 181 18.97 -13.94 5.08
CA PHE A 181 19.81 -13.30 4.07
C PHE A 181 21.03 -12.61 4.70
N PHE A 182 20.86 -11.84 5.77
CA PHE A 182 21.99 -11.19 6.43
C PHE A 182 22.92 -12.21 7.11
N GLU A 183 22.41 -13.32 7.69
CA GLU A 183 23.25 -14.41 8.20
C GLU A 183 24.13 -15.00 7.08
N HIS A 184 23.54 -15.24 5.90
CA HIS A 184 24.30 -15.68 4.72
C HIS A 184 25.38 -14.65 4.33
N ILE A 185 25.06 -13.36 4.35
CA ILE A 185 26.04 -12.28 4.09
C ILE A 185 27.13 -12.24 5.15
N GLY A 186 26.83 -12.49 6.42
CA GLY A 186 27.81 -12.57 7.51
C GLY A 186 28.81 -13.72 7.31
N ASP A 187 28.33 -14.91 6.98
CA ASP A 187 29.16 -16.08 6.67
C ASP A 187 30.03 -15.82 5.45
N LEU A 188 29.48 -15.21 4.42
CA LEU A 188 30.20 -14.82 3.21
C LEU A 188 31.29 -13.77 3.52
N ALA A 189 30.97 -12.78 4.36
CA ALA A 189 31.92 -11.74 4.75
C ALA A 189 33.13 -12.34 5.48
N ILE A 190 32.89 -13.25 6.43
CA ILE A 190 33.97 -13.97 7.16
C ILE A 190 34.82 -14.76 6.17
N SER A 191 34.19 -15.55 5.31
CA SER A 191 34.89 -16.44 4.38
C SER A 191 35.78 -15.68 3.38
N ASN A 192 35.43 -14.44 3.05
CA ASN A 192 36.17 -13.63 2.07
C ASN A 192 36.94 -12.44 2.70
N GLY A 193 37.00 -12.33 4.02
CA GLY A 193 37.70 -11.25 4.71
C GLY A 193 37.06 -9.87 4.51
N ILE A 194 35.77 -9.82 4.20
CA ILE A 194 35.00 -8.59 3.97
C ILE A 194 34.57 -7.99 5.32
N ARG A 195 34.75 -6.69 5.48
CA ARG A 195 34.39 -5.96 6.72
C ARG A 195 32.97 -5.45 6.63
N PHE A 196 32.00 -6.27 7.05
CA PHE A 196 30.58 -5.97 7.06
C PHE A 196 29.95 -6.30 8.42
N GLN A 197 29.29 -5.33 9.03
CA GLN A 197 28.66 -5.48 10.35
C GLN A 197 27.25 -4.92 10.35
N VAL A 198 26.35 -5.59 11.07
CA VAL A 198 24.93 -5.22 11.13
C VAL A 198 24.47 -5.14 12.60
N CYS A 199 23.84 -4.04 12.96
CA CYS A 199 23.15 -3.90 14.23
C CYS A 199 21.64 -3.83 14.00
N PHE A 200 20.91 -4.76 14.61
CA PHE A 200 19.46 -4.79 14.60
C PHE A 200 18.86 -4.29 15.92
N SER A 201 17.68 -3.69 15.85
CA SER A 201 16.85 -3.48 17.04
C SER A 201 15.46 -4.06 16.85
N SER A 202 14.89 -4.65 17.91
CA SER A 202 13.51 -5.15 17.91
C SER A 202 12.93 -5.25 19.33
N ARG A 203 11.62 -5.52 19.43
CA ARG A 203 11.03 -6.05 20.66
C ARG A 203 11.47 -7.49 20.85
N HIS A 204 11.03 -8.11 21.97
CA HIS A 204 11.22 -9.55 22.21
C HIS A 204 10.33 -10.42 21.29
N TYR A 205 9.39 -9.83 20.61
CA TYR A 205 8.50 -10.43 19.62
C TYR A 205 8.61 -9.67 18.29
N PRO A 206 8.55 -10.34 17.12
CA PRO A 206 8.45 -11.80 16.94
C PRO A 206 9.68 -12.55 17.46
N TYR A 207 9.51 -13.82 17.83
CA TYR A 207 10.63 -14.66 18.26
C TYR A 207 11.53 -15.00 17.08
N ILE A 208 12.58 -14.21 16.95
CA ILE A 208 13.59 -14.38 15.91
C ILE A 208 14.85 -14.89 16.60
N THR A 209 15.51 -15.88 16.01
CA THR A 209 16.77 -16.41 16.49
C THR A 209 17.85 -16.02 15.48
N ILE A 210 18.87 -15.32 15.93
CA ILE A 210 20.12 -15.11 15.18
C ILE A 210 21.11 -16.18 15.71
N ARG A 211 21.65 -17.00 14.81
CA ARG A 211 22.49 -18.15 15.20
C ARG A 211 23.76 -17.73 15.91
N ASN A 212 24.41 -16.72 15.36
CA ASN A 212 25.64 -16.16 15.90
C ASN A 212 25.46 -14.64 15.98
N GLY A 213 25.58 -14.06 17.17
CA GLY A 213 25.42 -12.62 17.34
C GLY A 213 25.49 -12.20 18.79
N LEU A 214 25.93 -10.98 19.03
CA LEU A 214 25.90 -10.38 20.36
C LEU A 214 24.50 -9.83 20.64
N GLU A 215 24.00 -10.08 21.84
CA GLU A 215 22.71 -9.56 22.28
C GLU A 215 22.89 -8.51 23.38
N LEU A 216 22.12 -7.43 23.30
CA LEU A 216 22.05 -6.39 24.31
C LEU A 216 20.60 -6.13 24.66
N GLU A 217 20.21 -6.37 25.91
CA GLU A 217 18.83 -6.20 26.39
C GLU A 217 18.66 -4.87 27.11
N LEU A 218 17.60 -4.11 26.74
CA LEU A 218 17.18 -2.87 27.40
C LEU A 218 16.01 -3.12 28.33
N GLY A 219 16.16 -2.74 29.61
CA GLY A 219 15.10 -2.87 30.63
C GLY A 219 14.98 -4.27 31.21
N GLY A 220 14.11 -4.42 32.25
CA GLY A 220 13.91 -5.68 32.96
C GLY A 220 15.03 -6.02 33.97
N GLN A 221 14.96 -7.23 34.56
CA GLN A 221 15.93 -7.68 35.56
C GLN A 221 17.33 -7.97 34.99
N ARG A 222 17.43 -8.26 33.70
CA ARG A 222 18.66 -8.49 32.95
C ARG A 222 19.13 -7.28 32.14
N GLY A 223 18.40 -6.15 32.24
CA GLY A 223 18.70 -4.95 31.46
C GLY A 223 20.07 -4.32 31.79
N HIS A 224 20.66 -3.71 30.79
CA HIS A 224 22.00 -3.09 30.95
C HIS A 224 21.99 -1.94 31.96
N ARG A 225 22.93 -1.92 32.91
CA ARG A 225 23.04 -0.89 33.96
C ARG A 225 23.07 0.54 33.43
N GLY A 226 23.66 0.75 32.26
CA GLY A 226 23.73 2.08 31.61
C GLY A 226 22.35 2.63 31.23
N HIS A 227 21.42 1.77 30.83
CA HIS A 227 20.04 2.16 30.51
C HIS A 227 19.28 2.64 31.78
N SER A 228 19.46 1.94 32.89
CA SER A 228 18.87 2.38 34.18
C SER A 228 19.44 3.72 34.64
N HIS A 229 20.75 3.96 34.39
CA HIS A 229 21.37 5.25 34.66
C HIS A 229 20.83 6.39 33.78
N ASP A 230 20.50 6.10 32.51
CA ASP A 230 19.85 7.07 31.63
C ASP A 230 18.48 7.52 32.17
N ILE A 231 17.69 6.59 32.70
CA ILE A 231 16.42 6.90 33.37
C ILE A 231 16.66 7.81 34.58
N THR A 232 17.65 7.48 35.41
CA THR A 232 18.03 8.31 36.57
C THR A 232 18.39 9.74 36.13
N ASN A 233 19.26 9.87 35.15
CA ASN A 233 19.68 11.18 34.62
C ASN A 233 18.50 11.99 34.07
N TYR A 234 17.57 11.33 33.37
CA TYR A 234 16.37 12.00 32.85
C TYR A 234 15.47 12.50 33.99
N VAL A 235 15.19 11.65 34.99
CA VAL A 235 14.37 12.02 36.16
C VAL A 235 14.99 13.17 36.94
N GLU A 236 16.31 13.15 37.16
CA GLU A 236 17.02 14.23 37.89
C GLU A 236 16.96 15.56 37.13
N THR A 237 16.99 15.53 35.80
CA THR A 237 17.04 16.75 34.97
C THR A 237 15.63 17.30 34.72
N GLU A 238 14.66 16.44 34.40
CA GLU A 238 13.35 16.85 33.88
C GLU A 238 12.26 16.94 34.98
N LEU A 239 12.43 16.27 36.14
CA LEU A 239 11.43 16.33 37.21
C LEU A 239 11.62 17.57 38.09
N GLN A 240 10.76 18.57 37.88
CA GLN A 240 10.84 19.92 38.49
C GLN A 240 10.08 20.00 39.82
N ILE A 241 10.48 19.22 40.82
CA ILE A 241 9.84 19.18 42.16
C ILE A 241 10.76 19.65 43.30
N GLY A 242 11.84 20.36 42.95
CA GLY A 242 12.82 20.84 43.92
C GLY A 242 13.78 19.76 44.46
N LYS A 243 14.49 20.07 45.55
CA LYS A 243 15.56 19.23 46.12
C LYS A 243 15.25 18.75 47.56
N SER A 244 14.01 18.80 47.98
CA SER A 244 13.62 18.39 49.31
C SER A 244 13.82 16.89 49.55
N LYS A 245 13.84 16.44 50.80
CA LYS A 245 13.90 15.02 51.15
C LYS A 245 12.73 14.23 50.51
N LEU A 246 11.53 14.83 50.48
CA LEU A 246 10.37 14.26 49.82
C LEU A 246 10.59 14.14 48.31
N ALA A 247 11.15 15.15 47.67
CA ALA A 247 11.48 15.13 46.21
C ALA A 247 12.46 14.00 45.87
N GLN A 248 13.45 13.76 46.74
CA GLN A 248 14.39 12.64 46.56
C GLN A 248 13.70 11.28 46.68
N GLN A 249 12.80 11.12 47.67
CA GLN A 249 11.99 9.88 47.80
C GLN A 249 11.11 9.63 46.58
N ILE A 250 10.47 10.68 46.04
CA ILE A 250 9.65 10.58 44.79
C ILE A 250 10.50 10.13 43.62
N ARG A 251 11.74 10.65 43.46
CA ARG A 251 12.64 10.24 42.34
C ARG A 251 13.00 8.77 42.44
N VAL A 252 13.32 8.27 43.61
CA VAL A 252 13.64 6.84 43.83
C VAL A 252 12.42 5.96 43.56
N GLU A 253 11.25 6.30 44.11
CA GLU A 253 9.99 5.54 43.95
C GLU A 253 9.56 5.53 42.44
N LEU A 254 9.79 6.63 41.69
CA LEU A 254 9.53 6.72 40.27
C LEU A 254 10.45 5.81 39.45
N GLN A 255 11.75 5.76 39.78
CA GLN A 255 12.73 4.91 39.08
C GLN A 255 12.42 3.42 39.32
N GLU A 256 12.05 3.02 40.51
CA GLU A 256 11.64 1.66 40.82
C GLU A 256 10.39 1.23 40.02
N LYS A 257 9.37 2.08 39.98
CA LYS A 257 8.14 1.84 39.23
C LYS A 257 8.35 1.78 37.69
N ALA A 258 9.30 2.51 37.16
CA ALA A 258 9.56 2.59 35.73
C ALA A 258 9.92 1.24 35.10
N SER A 259 10.49 0.29 35.85
CA SER A 259 10.87 -1.06 35.39
C SER A 259 11.64 -1.06 34.06
N GLY A 260 12.42 -0.01 33.79
CA GLY A 260 13.18 0.16 32.55
C GLY A 260 12.37 0.67 31.34
N ILE A 261 11.11 1.10 31.51
CA ILE A 261 10.29 1.65 30.44
C ILE A 261 10.44 3.17 30.38
N PHE A 262 11.30 3.66 29.50
CA PHE A 262 11.61 5.08 29.40
C PHE A 262 10.39 5.95 29.06
N MET A 263 9.48 5.45 28.20
CA MET A 263 8.24 6.13 27.85
C MET A 263 7.34 6.35 29.06
N TRP A 264 7.22 5.36 29.94
CA TRP A 264 6.48 5.49 31.20
C TRP A 264 7.05 6.64 32.05
N VAL A 265 8.37 6.72 32.17
CA VAL A 265 9.05 7.79 32.90
C VAL A 265 8.72 9.16 32.31
N VAL A 266 8.80 9.31 31.00
CA VAL A 266 8.50 10.59 30.31
C VAL A 266 7.08 11.05 30.61
N LEU A 267 6.12 10.14 30.56
CA LEU A 267 4.70 10.46 30.82
C LEU A 267 4.47 10.84 32.29
N VAL A 268 5.02 10.06 33.21
CA VAL A 268 4.84 10.30 34.64
C VAL A 268 5.53 11.59 35.09
N VAL A 269 6.72 11.89 34.58
CA VAL A 269 7.40 13.17 34.84
C VAL A 269 6.54 14.34 34.40
N ARG A 270 5.91 14.28 33.22
CA ARG A 270 4.99 15.33 32.76
C ARG A 270 3.76 15.48 33.66
N ILE A 271 3.17 14.37 34.11
CA ILE A 271 2.03 14.39 35.04
C ILE A 271 2.44 15.05 36.37
N LEU A 272 3.57 14.63 36.94
CA LEU A 272 4.05 15.16 38.23
C LEU A 272 4.45 16.64 38.14
N ASN A 273 5.08 17.07 37.02
CA ASN A 273 5.41 18.47 36.81
C ASN A 273 4.14 19.33 36.72
N LYS A 274 3.12 18.89 35.98
CA LYS A 274 1.83 19.59 35.88
C LYS A 274 1.14 19.75 37.27
N GLU A 275 1.22 18.75 38.12
CA GLU A 275 0.71 18.84 39.50
C GLU A 275 1.58 19.76 40.36
N SER A 276 2.91 19.72 40.19
CA SER A 276 3.84 20.65 40.86
C SER A 276 3.58 22.10 40.52
N ASP A 277 3.35 22.38 39.24
CA ASP A 277 3.05 23.74 38.71
C ASP A 277 1.75 24.31 39.31
N ARG A 278 0.79 23.42 39.64
CA ARG A 278 -0.44 23.79 40.35
C ARG A 278 -0.25 24.03 41.86
N GLY A 279 0.97 23.95 42.36
CA GLY A 279 1.30 24.13 43.79
C GLY A 279 0.96 22.95 44.68
N GLN A 280 0.55 21.80 44.11
CA GLN A 280 0.10 20.62 44.88
C GLN A 280 1.26 19.68 45.25
N VAL A 281 2.38 20.20 45.69
CA VAL A 281 3.59 19.42 46.00
C VAL A 281 3.34 18.34 47.08
N HIS A 282 2.48 18.62 48.01
CA HIS A 282 2.14 17.69 49.11
C HIS A 282 1.38 16.42 48.61
N THR A 283 0.73 16.47 47.48
CA THR A 283 -0.03 15.37 46.91
C THR A 283 0.80 14.51 45.94
N LEU A 284 1.97 14.98 45.47
CA LEU A 284 2.76 14.33 44.44
C LEU A 284 3.08 12.87 44.72
N ARG A 285 3.46 12.55 45.98
CA ARG A 285 3.76 11.15 46.37
C ARG A 285 2.54 10.25 46.31
N ARG A 286 1.38 10.75 46.74
CA ARG A 286 0.12 10.03 46.62
C ARG A 286 -0.22 9.80 45.14
N LYS A 287 -0.08 10.84 44.33
CA LYS A 287 -0.29 10.76 42.91
C LYS A 287 0.59 9.73 42.22
N LEU A 288 1.90 9.70 42.55
CA LEU A 288 2.82 8.69 42.01
C LEU A 288 2.40 7.26 42.38
N ARG A 289 1.87 7.03 43.58
CA ARG A 289 1.39 5.72 44.00
C ARG A 289 0.11 5.30 43.27
N GLU A 290 -0.78 6.25 42.99
CA GLU A 290 -2.02 6.04 42.22
C GLU A 290 -1.73 5.71 40.75
N ILE A 291 -0.63 6.23 40.16
CA ILE A 291 -0.25 5.97 38.76
C ILE A 291 0.13 4.50 38.62
N PRO A 292 -0.47 3.75 37.68
CA PRO A 292 -0.11 2.37 37.40
C PRO A 292 1.36 2.20 36.98
N GLY A 293 1.99 1.11 37.38
CA GLY A 293 3.36 0.77 36.94
C GLY A 293 3.40 0.19 35.52
N ASP A 294 2.30 -0.38 35.07
CA ASP A 294 2.16 -0.87 33.71
C ASP A 294 1.83 0.25 32.71
N LEU A 295 2.43 0.22 31.52
CA LEU A 295 2.27 1.25 30.52
C LEU A 295 0.86 1.29 29.91
N HIS A 296 0.23 0.13 29.72
CA HIS A 296 -1.13 0.05 29.17
C HIS A 296 -2.17 0.55 30.17
N GLU A 297 -2.02 0.20 31.45
CA GLU A 297 -2.86 0.73 32.52
C GLU A 297 -2.69 2.26 32.66
N LEU A 298 -1.47 2.77 32.46
CA LEU A 298 -1.21 4.22 32.43
C LEU A 298 -1.94 4.90 31.26
N PHE A 299 -1.93 4.31 30.06
CA PHE A 299 -2.68 4.85 28.93
C PHE A 299 -4.18 4.86 29.21
N ARG A 300 -4.72 3.78 29.78
CA ARG A 300 -6.13 3.71 30.19
C ARG A 300 -6.47 4.85 31.16
N ASP A 301 -5.66 5.02 32.21
CA ASP A 301 -5.86 6.06 33.21
C ASP A 301 -5.81 7.46 32.59
N ILE A 302 -4.88 7.75 31.67
CA ILE A 302 -4.81 9.02 30.95
C ILE A 302 -6.08 9.29 30.13
N LEU A 303 -6.60 8.28 29.42
CA LEU A 303 -7.75 8.41 28.53
C LEU A 303 -9.09 8.47 29.26
N THR A 304 -9.19 7.93 30.46
CA THR A 304 -10.46 7.82 31.21
C THR A 304 -10.58 8.77 32.40
N ARG A 305 -9.46 9.35 32.86
CA ARG A 305 -9.42 10.18 34.08
C ARG A 305 -10.25 11.46 33.98
N ASP A 306 -10.38 12.02 32.79
CA ASP A 306 -11.07 13.29 32.55
C ASP A 306 -12.02 13.12 31.37
N THR A 307 -13.31 13.30 31.66
CA THR A 307 -14.39 13.18 30.66
C THR A 307 -14.71 14.49 29.92
N HIS A 308 -14.01 15.57 30.27
CA HIS A 308 -14.19 16.84 29.58
C HIS A 308 -13.71 16.73 28.13
N ASN A 309 -14.56 17.17 27.17
CA ASN A 309 -14.32 17.06 25.73
C ASN A 309 -14.07 15.62 25.25
N LYS A 310 -14.87 14.66 25.74
CA LYS A 310 -14.74 13.24 25.39
C LYS A 310 -14.87 13.00 23.87
N ASP A 311 -15.83 13.66 23.21
CA ASP A 311 -16.06 13.48 21.77
C ASP A 311 -14.88 13.95 20.93
N GLY A 312 -14.27 15.07 21.28
CA GLY A 312 -13.05 15.56 20.65
C GLY A 312 -11.87 14.61 20.88
N LEU A 313 -11.73 14.03 22.08
CA LEU A 313 -10.71 13.02 22.38
C LEU A 313 -10.90 11.77 21.52
N VAL A 314 -12.10 11.20 21.48
CA VAL A 314 -12.40 9.99 20.69
C VAL A 314 -12.13 10.23 19.23
N LEU A 315 -12.62 11.36 18.66
CA LEU A 315 -12.34 11.71 17.26
C LEU A 315 -10.86 11.93 16.97
N CYS A 316 -10.13 12.60 17.86
CA CYS A 316 -8.67 12.78 17.71
C CYS A 316 -7.96 11.43 17.60
N ILE A 317 -8.28 10.50 18.49
CA ILE A 317 -7.71 9.15 18.49
C ILE A 317 -8.12 8.37 17.23
N GLN A 318 -9.39 8.44 16.82
CA GLN A 318 -9.89 7.76 15.61
C GLN A 318 -9.20 8.30 14.36
N TRP A 319 -9.00 9.60 14.22
CA TRP A 319 -8.28 10.21 13.11
C TRP A 319 -6.82 9.76 13.03
N ILE A 320 -6.12 9.71 14.17
CA ILE A 320 -4.72 9.26 14.19
C ILE A 320 -4.60 7.77 13.85
N LEU A 321 -5.61 6.95 14.22
CA LEU A 321 -5.62 5.50 13.95
C LEU A 321 -6.00 5.15 12.52
N PHE A 322 -7.05 5.79 11.98
CA PHE A 322 -7.77 5.30 10.82
C PHE A 322 -7.76 6.27 9.63
N ALA A 323 -7.10 7.43 9.72
CA ALA A 323 -6.89 8.26 8.55
C ALA A 323 -6.07 7.48 7.50
N LYS A 324 -6.46 7.56 6.22
CA LYS A 324 -5.76 6.87 5.11
C LYS A 324 -4.29 7.29 5.01
N GLN A 325 -4.01 8.55 5.36
CA GLN A 325 -2.66 9.11 5.50
C GLN A 325 -2.62 10.03 6.71
N PRO A 326 -1.47 10.15 7.40
CA PRO A 326 -1.35 11.03 8.56
C PRO A 326 -1.70 12.48 8.21
N LEU A 327 -2.58 13.10 9.02
CA LEU A 327 -3.03 14.47 8.81
C LEU A 327 -1.99 15.51 9.26
N SER A 328 -2.00 16.68 8.62
CA SER A 328 -1.30 17.85 9.16
C SER A 328 -2.00 18.36 10.43
N PRO A 329 -1.34 19.18 11.26
CA PRO A 329 -1.98 19.75 12.44
C PRO A 329 -3.28 20.51 12.11
N GLU A 330 -3.26 21.32 11.05
CA GLU A 330 -4.40 22.11 10.59
C GLU A 330 -5.52 21.19 10.07
N GLN A 331 -5.17 20.17 9.28
CA GLN A 331 -6.14 19.16 8.82
C GLN A 331 -6.83 18.46 9.98
N LEU A 332 -6.07 17.99 10.98
CA LEU A 332 -6.64 17.30 12.15
C LEU A 332 -7.55 18.23 12.97
N TYR A 333 -7.15 19.49 13.15
CA TYR A 333 -7.96 20.48 13.85
C TYR A 333 -9.35 20.60 13.22
N HIS A 334 -9.41 20.86 11.91
CA HIS A 334 -10.67 20.98 11.18
C HIS A 334 -11.44 19.66 11.08
N ALA A 335 -10.75 18.53 10.98
CA ALA A 335 -11.36 17.21 10.96
C ALA A 335 -12.09 16.89 12.27
N ILE A 336 -11.52 17.28 13.42
CA ILE A 336 -12.18 17.11 14.73
C ILE A 336 -13.37 18.05 14.85
N LEU A 337 -13.19 19.34 14.52
CA LEU A 337 -14.26 20.32 14.60
C LEU A 337 -15.45 19.95 13.72
N SER A 338 -15.22 19.48 12.49
CA SER A 338 -16.30 19.07 11.58
C SER A 338 -17.17 17.91 12.13
N GLY A 339 -16.65 17.16 13.10
CA GLY A 339 -17.40 16.09 13.76
C GLY A 339 -17.99 16.45 15.13
N VAL A 340 -17.44 17.48 15.80
CA VAL A 340 -17.92 17.92 17.13
C VAL A 340 -18.87 19.09 17.00
N ASP A 341 -18.54 20.05 16.15
CA ASP A 341 -19.29 21.28 15.95
C ASP A 341 -19.21 21.74 14.48
N PRO A 342 -19.99 21.13 13.58
CA PRO A 342 -19.92 21.44 12.15
C PRO A 342 -20.30 22.88 11.78
N GLU A 343 -21.09 23.56 12.62
CA GLU A 343 -21.57 24.94 12.37
C GLU A 343 -20.39 25.92 12.51
N VAL A 344 -19.53 25.72 13.51
CA VAL A 344 -18.35 26.57 13.75
C VAL A 344 -17.32 26.50 12.61
N VAL A 345 -17.24 25.36 11.92
CA VAL A 345 -16.29 25.20 10.80
C VAL A 345 -16.61 26.07 9.61
N ALA A 346 -17.89 26.41 9.42
CA ALA A 346 -18.35 27.29 8.33
C ALA A 346 -18.03 28.79 8.56
N GLU A 347 -17.80 29.18 9.81
CA GLU A 347 -17.52 30.56 10.23
C GLU A 347 -16.02 30.81 10.52
N TRP A 348 -15.13 29.94 10.08
CA TRP A 348 -13.71 29.99 10.43
C TRP A 348 -12.97 31.22 9.90
N ASP A 349 -12.24 31.89 10.79
CA ASP A 349 -11.30 32.96 10.47
C ASP A 349 -9.84 32.47 10.56
N PRO A 350 -9.09 32.43 9.43
CA PRO A 350 -7.70 32.00 9.41
C PRO A 350 -6.76 32.87 10.26
N GLU A 351 -7.11 34.13 10.51
CA GLU A 351 -6.27 35.05 11.26
C GLU A 351 -6.34 34.80 12.78
N GLU A 352 -7.46 34.26 13.27
CA GLU A 352 -7.64 33.95 14.69
C GLU A 352 -6.95 32.64 15.12
N ILE A 353 -6.80 31.68 14.21
CA ILE A 353 -6.32 30.33 14.54
C ILE A 353 -4.84 30.17 14.17
N THR A 354 -3.99 30.55 15.10
CA THR A 354 -2.54 30.43 14.94
C THR A 354 -2.07 28.99 15.09
N LYS A 355 -0.87 28.68 14.52
CA LYS A 355 -0.24 27.35 14.66
C LYS A 355 -0.08 26.89 16.11
N ASP A 356 0.11 27.81 17.05
CA ASP A 356 0.23 27.49 18.47
C ASP A 356 -1.12 27.16 19.11
N VAL A 357 -2.21 27.74 18.63
CA VAL A 357 -3.58 27.38 19.04
C VAL A 357 -3.87 25.95 18.59
N VAL A 358 -3.61 25.63 17.31
CA VAL A 358 -3.77 24.28 16.75
C VAL A 358 -2.97 23.24 17.52
N LYS A 359 -1.68 23.51 17.82
CA LYS A 359 -0.83 22.59 18.61
C LYS A 359 -1.37 22.35 20.01
N ARG A 360 -1.82 23.41 20.70
CA ARG A 360 -2.43 23.28 22.04
C ARG A 360 -3.72 22.49 22.00
N PHE A 361 -4.56 22.74 20.99
CA PHE A 361 -5.81 21.98 20.79
C PHE A 361 -5.54 20.48 20.62
N ILE A 362 -4.58 20.10 19.75
CA ILE A 362 -4.21 18.70 19.52
C ILE A 362 -3.67 18.05 20.80
N LEU A 363 -2.81 18.76 21.53
CA LEU A 363 -2.24 18.27 22.79
C LEU A 363 -3.33 18.03 23.84
N ASP A 364 -4.30 18.94 23.94
CA ASP A 364 -5.43 18.82 24.87
C ASP A 364 -6.39 17.70 24.42
N SER A 365 -6.82 17.70 23.16
CA SER A 365 -7.73 16.70 22.62
C SER A 365 -7.15 15.27 22.70
N SER A 366 -5.84 15.10 22.56
CA SER A 366 -5.19 13.78 22.71
C SER A 366 -4.77 13.46 24.16
N LYS A 367 -5.06 14.32 25.13
CA LYS A 367 -4.54 14.23 26.50
C LYS A 367 -3.01 14.04 26.58
N GLY A 368 -2.28 14.58 25.60
CA GLY A 368 -0.84 14.48 25.48
C GLY A 368 -0.31 13.19 24.87
N LEU A 369 -1.17 12.31 24.35
CA LEU A 369 -0.77 11.06 23.70
C LEU A 369 -0.44 11.24 22.21
N ALA A 370 -0.69 12.41 21.62
CA ALA A 370 -0.28 12.77 20.27
C ALA A 370 0.77 13.89 20.28
N GLU A 371 1.53 13.96 19.20
CA GLU A 371 2.53 14.99 18.96
C GLU A 371 2.57 15.38 17.49
N VAL A 372 3.07 16.60 17.21
CA VAL A 372 3.35 17.07 15.87
C VAL A 372 4.81 16.75 15.52
N THR A 373 5.03 16.12 14.36
CA THR A 373 6.40 15.78 13.92
C THR A 373 7.22 17.03 13.62
N ALA A 374 8.53 16.93 13.83
CA ALA A 374 9.48 18.03 13.54
C ALA A 374 9.87 18.11 12.05
N SER A 375 9.32 17.26 11.18
CA SER A 375 9.60 17.25 9.75
C SER A 375 9.11 18.51 9.04
N LYS A 376 9.65 18.79 7.84
CA LYS A 376 9.22 19.92 7.00
C LYS A 376 7.71 19.87 6.69
N ASN A 377 7.21 18.65 6.44
CA ASN A 377 5.78 18.37 6.30
C ASN A 377 5.26 17.86 7.66
N GLN A 378 4.88 18.77 8.54
CA GLN A 378 4.38 18.44 9.87
C GLN A 378 3.18 17.49 9.78
N ARG A 379 3.20 16.41 10.57
CA ARG A 379 2.10 15.43 10.68
C ARG A 379 1.81 15.17 12.15
N VAL A 380 0.57 14.79 12.44
CA VAL A 380 0.17 14.39 13.79
C VAL A 380 0.27 12.88 13.91
N GLN A 381 0.87 12.42 14.99
CA GLN A 381 1.05 11.00 15.30
C GLN A 381 0.99 10.77 16.80
N PHE A 382 0.82 9.50 17.22
CA PHE A 382 1.03 9.16 18.63
C PHE A 382 2.48 9.41 19.04
N ILE A 383 2.67 9.78 20.30
CA ILE A 383 4.00 9.96 20.91
C ILE A 383 4.86 8.70 20.85
N HIS A 384 4.23 7.51 20.77
CA HIS A 384 4.89 6.21 20.66
C HIS A 384 3.93 5.15 20.10
N GLU A 385 4.48 4.12 19.41
CA GLU A 385 3.69 3.02 18.83
C GLU A 385 2.91 2.23 19.87
N SER A 386 3.44 2.09 21.10
CA SER A 386 2.72 1.41 22.19
C SER A 386 1.33 1.97 22.49
N VAL A 387 1.07 3.25 22.18
CA VAL A 387 -0.28 3.84 22.32
C VAL A 387 -1.22 3.22 21.31
N ARG A 388 -0.76 3.08 20.07
CA ARG A 388 -1.53 2.44 19.00
C ARG A 388 -1.78 0.98 19.30
N ASP A 389 -0.73 0.24 19.70
CA ASP A 389 -0.83 -1.17 20.09
C ASP A 389 -1.86 -1.38 21.20
N PHE A 390 -1.82 -0.54 22.24
CA PHE A 390 -2.77 -0.58 23.33
C PHE A 390 -4.22 -0.36 22.87
N LEU A 391 -4.44 0.56 21.91
CA LEU A 391 -5.77 0.92 21.44
C LEU A 391 -6.36 -0.14 20.49
N LEU A 392 -5.54 -0.77 19.67
CA LEU A 392 -5.97 -1.74 18.66
C LEU A 392 -6.02 -3.17 19.19
N ASN A 393 -5.05 -3.57 20.03
CA ASN A 393 -4.96 -4.94 20.51
C ASN A 393 -6.07 -5.26 21.51
N GLU A 394 -6.57 -6.50 21.45
CA GLU A 394 -7.58 -7.03 22.37
C GLU A 394 -8.85 -6.16 22.53
N ASN A 395 -9.23 -5.44 21.47
CA ASN A 395 -10.35 -4.48 21.51
C ASN A 395 -10.15 -3.36 22.55
N GLY A 396 -8.94 -2.80 22.61
CA GLY A 396 -8.57 -1.76 23.58
C GLY A 396 -9.50 -0.54 23.54
N LEU A 397 -9.85 -0.06 22.36
CA LEU A 397 -10.82 1.04 22.17
C LEU A 397 -12.19 0.70 22.74
N GLY A 398 -12.74 -0.48 22.45
CA GLY A 398 -14.03 -0.91 22.98
C GLY A 398 -14.02 -1.14 24.48
N LYS A 399 -12.87 -1.54 25.06
CA LYS A 399 -12.71 -1.66 26.52
C LYS A 399 -12.67 -0.29 27.22
N ILE A 400 -12.14 0.74 26.56
CA ILE A 400 -12.07 2.12 27.09
C ILE A 400 -13.40 2.85 26.88
N TRP A 401 -13.98 2.69 25.69
CA TRP A 401 -15.23 3.32 25.28
C TRP A 401 -16.23 2.27 24.78
N PRO A 402 -16.97 1.63 25.73
CA PRO A 402 -17.91 0.54 25.40
C PRO A 402 -19.01 0.95 24.41
N GLU A 403 -19.32 2.23 24.30
CA GLU A 403 -20.26 2.78 23.34
C GLU A 403 -19.82 2.61 21.86
N LEU A 404 -18.54 2.38 21.59
CA LEU A 404 -18.05 2.03 20.26
C LEU A 404 -18.34 0.56 19.92
N GLY A 405 -18.77 -0.24 20.87
CA GLY A 405 -19.15 -1.65 20.70
C GLY A 405 -18.00 -2.55 20.28
N SER A 406 -18.36 -3.78 19.88
CA SER A 406 -17.39 -4.76 19.34
C SER A 406 -16.90 -4.40 17.95
N ASN A 407 -17.63 -3.55 17.21
CA ASN A 407 -17.31 -3.09 15.86
C ASN A 407 -16.72 -1.68 15.88
N PHE A 408 -15.72 -1.43 16.72
CA PHE A 408 -15.13 -0.10 16.87
C PHE A 408 -14.51 0.44 15.57
N GLN A 409 -13.99 -0.43 14.70
CA GLN A 409 -13.37 -0.01 13.44
C GLN A 409 -14.42 0.52 12.45
N GLY A 410 -15.50 -0.23 12.21
CA GLY A 410 -16.60 0.22 11.35
C GLY A 410 -17.23 1.52 11.87
N GLN A 411 -17.50 1.59 13.18
CA GLN A 411 -18.03 2.81 13.82
C GLN A 411 -17.07 4.00 13.70
N SER A 412 -15.76 3.76 13.81
CA SER A 412 -14.77 4.82 13.62
C SER A 412 -14.80 5.35 12.19
N HIS A 413 -14.75 4.47 11.19
CA HIS A 413 -14.82 4.89 9.79
C HIS A 413 -16.13 5.61 9.45
N GLU A 414 -17.26 5.19 10.03
CA GLU A 414 -18.54 5.91 9.89
C GLU A 414 -18.45 7.34 10.42
N ARG A 415 -17.88 7.55 11.61
CA ARG A 415 -17.67 8.90 12.17
C ARG A 415 -16.72 9.73 11.31
N LEU A 416 -15.61 9.14 10.84
CA LEU A 416 -14.65 9.84 9.98
C LEU A 416 -15.25 10.20 8.62
N LYS A 417 -16.07 9.32 8.03
CA LYS A 417 -16.88 9.62 6.84
C LYS A 417 -17.78 10.81 7.09
N GLN A 418 -18.50 10.84 8.22
CA GLN A 418 -19.40 11.95 8.55
C GLN A 418 -18.65 13.27 8.68
N CYS A 419 -17.46 13.29 9.30
CA CYS A 419 -16.61 14.48 9.37
C CYS A 419 -16.23 14.97 7.97
N CYS A 420 -15.79 14.05 7.07
CA CYS A 420 -15.48 14.41 5.68
C CYS A 420 -16.72 14.97 4.96
N PHE A 421 -17.87 14.32 5.12
CA PHE A 421 -19.11 14.72 4.49
C PHE A 421 -19.60 16.09 4.95
N ASN A 422 -19.54 16.36 6.25
CA ASN A 422 -19.86 17.67 6.82
C ASN A 422 -18.96 18.76 6.21
N TYR A 423 -17.65 18.49 6.11
CA TYR A 423 -16.70 19.47 5.58
C TYR A 423 -16.89 19.73 4.07
N ILE A 424 -17.19 18.71 3.27
CA ILE A 424 -17.52 18.84 1.83
C ILE A 424 -18.81 19.65 1.64
N SER A 425 -19.70 19.62 2.63
CA SER A 425 -20.99 20.31 2.58
C SER A 425 -20.90 21.83 2.85
N ILE A 426 -19.75 22.32 3.35
CA ILE A 426 -19.49 23.75 3.55
C ILE A 426 -19.48 24.47 2.19
N ASP A 427 -20.11 25.65 2.09
CA ASP A 427 -19.99 26.44 0.87
C ASP A 427 -18.60 27.05 0.72
N VAL A 428 -17.77 26.41 -0.11
CA VAL A 428 -16.41 26.87 -0.46
C VAL A 428 -16.40 27.62 -1.80
N ILE A 429 -17.46 27.48 -2.59
CA ILE A 429 -17.55 28.01 -3.97
C ILE A 429 -17.78 29.51 -3.96
N THR A 430 -18.77 29.96 -3.18
CA THR A 430 -19.17 31.36 -3.13
C THR A 430 -18.09 32.28 -2.53
N PRO A 431 -17.52 32.00 -1.35
CA PRO A 431 -16.52 32.90 -0.75
C PRO A 431 -15.22 32.96 -1.57
N LEU A 432 -14.81 31.87 -2.19
CA LEU A 432 -13.59 31.82 -3.00
C LEU A 432 -13.81 32.12 -4.47
N LYS A 433 -15.06 32.43 -4.88
CA LYS A 433 -15.45 32.71 -6.27
C LYS A 433 -14.91 31.66 -7.26
N ILE A 434 -15.02 30.37 -6.89
CA ILE A 434 -14.57 29.28 -7.74
C ILE A 434 -15.40 29.29 -9.04
N PRO A 435 -14.76 29.38 -10.23
CA PRO A 435 -15.45 29.48 -11.49
C PRO A 435 -16.29 28.23 -11.79
N GLU A 436 -17.37 28.39 -12.54
CA GLU A 436 -18.20 27.27 -12.98
C GLU A 436 -17.39 26.30 -13.84
N ASN A 437 -16.63 26.83 -14.81
CA ASN A 437 -15.67 26.09 -15.60
C ASN A 437 -14.27 26.25 -14.98
N LEU A 438 -13.72 25.17 -14.44
CA LEU A 438 -12.38 25.17 -13.85
C LEU A 438 -11.31 25.46 -14.91
N PRO A 439 -10.25 26.22 -14.57
CA PRO A 439 -9.10 26.38 -15.46
C PRO A 439 -8.43 25.03 -15.73
N LYS A 440 -7.67 24.93 -16.84
CA LYS A 440 -6.93 23.69 -17.18
C LYS A 440 -6.08 23.23 -16.01
N ALA A 441 -6.12 21.94 -15.68
CA ALA A 441 -5.51 21.38 -14.46
C ALA A 441 -4.04 21.73 -14.27
N SER A 442 -3.26 21.82 -15.38
CA SER A 442 -1.83 22.15 -15.36
C SER A 442 -1.54 23.66 -15.46
N SER A 443 -2.56 24.52 -15.51
CA SER A 443 -2.35 25.96 -15.65
C SER A 443 -1.90 26.63 -14.33
N PRO A 444 -1.18 27.76 -14.39
CA PRO A 444 -0.83 28.56 -13.20
C PRO A 444 -2.06 28.99 -12.40
N GLU A 445 -3.16 29.34 -13.09
CA GLU A 445 -4.41 29.77 -12.45
C GLU A 445 -5.03 28.63 -11.63
N ALA A 446 -5.02 27.39 -12.15
CA ALA A 446 -5.49 26.22 -11.41
C ALA A 446 -4.60 25.92 -10.20
N THR A 447 -3.29 26.15 -10.32
CA THR A 447 -2.36 25.96 -9.20
C THR A 447 -2.61 26.99 -8.10
N SER A 448 -2.72 28.28 -8.45
CA SER A 448 -3.03 29.34 -7.48
C SER A 448 -4.39 29.13 -6.81
N LEU A 449 -5.41 28.65 -7.58
CA LEU A 449 -6.71 28.34 -7.01
C LEU A 449 -6.65 27.19 -6.00
N ARG A 450 -5.91 26.11 -6.30
CA ARG A 450 -5.69 24.99 -5.36
C ARG A 450 -4.99 25.45 -4.09
N GLU A 451 -3.93 26.26 -4.21
CA GLU A 451 -3.21 26.83 -3.08
C GLU A 451 -4.15 27.65 -2.19
N LEU A 452 -4.91 28.56 -2.78
CA LEU A 452 -5.89 29.38 -2.06
C LEU A 452 -6.93 28.54 -1.32
N VAL A 453 -7.48 27.52 -1.98
CA VAL A 453 -8.48 26.61 -1.38
C VAL A 453 -7.85 25.80 -0.24
N THR A 454 -6.63 25.30 -0.42
CA THR A 454 -5.93 24.51 0.62
C THR A 454 -5.54 25.35 1.83
N GLU A 455 -5.17 26.62 1.62
CA GLU A 455 -4.87 27.57 2.71
C GLU A 455 -6.13 27.98 3.48
N THR A 456 -7.23 28.21 2.76
CA THR A 456 -8.51 28.64 3.38
C THR A 456 -9.26 27.46 4.00
N PHE A 457 -9.24 26.29 3.38
CA PHE A 457 -9.95 25.08 3.82
C PHE A 457 -9.00 23.89 3.92
N PRO A 458 -8.11 23.83 4.94
CA PRO A 458 -7.00 22.87 5.01
C PRO A 458 -7.40 21.39 4.96
N PHE A 459 -8.61 21.04 5.42
CA PHE A 459 -9.08 19.66 5.45
C PHE A 459 -9.85 19.25 4.19
N LEU A 460 -10.19 20.17 3.28
CA LEU A 460 -11.07 19.91 2.15
C LEU A 460 -10.50 18.87 1.18
N GLU A 461 -9.24 19.00 0.79
CA GLU A 461 -8.59 18.05 -0.12
C GLU A 461 -8.63 16.62 0.45
N TYR A 462 -8.31 16.46 1.73
CA TYR A 462 -8.41 15.16 2.39
C TYR A 462 -9.85 14.63 2.40
N ALA A 463 -10.80 15.47 2.77
CA ALA A 463 -12.20 15.08 2.88
C ALA A 463 -12.77 14.61 1.53
N VAL A 464 -12.48 15.35 0.44
CA VAL A 464 -12.93 15.02 -0.92
C VAL A 464 -12.35 13.68 -1.38
N HIS A 465 -11.03 13.51 -1.25
CA HIS A 465 -10.36 12.29 -1.73
C HIS A 465 -10.67 11.03 -0.89
N ASN A 466 -11.11 11.17 0.38
CA ASN A 466 -11.20 10.04 1.29
C ASN A 466 -12.59 9.78 1.88
N VAL A 467 -13.62 10.57 1.57
CA VAL A 467 -14.99 10.31 2.06
C VAL A 467 -15.50 8.94 1.62
N LEU A 468 -15.28 8.57 0.35
CA LEU A 468 -15.68 7.26 -0.19
C LEU A 468 -14.82 6.11 0.38
N TYR A 469 -13.53 6.34 0.65
CA TYR A 469 -12.67 5.38 1.35
C TYR A 469 -13.21 5.05 2.75
N HIS A 470 -13.57 6.09 3.53
CA HIS A 470 -14.12 5.87 4.86
C HIS A 470 -15.51 5.22 4.82
N ALA A 471 -16.33 5.56 3.82
CA ALA A 471 -17.63 4.90 3.60
C ALA A 471 -17.43 3.41 3.26
N ASP A 472 -16.49 3.07 2.37
CA ASP A 472 -16.18 1.69 1.99
C ASP A 472 -15.69 0.86 3.19
N ALA A 473 -14.81 1.43 3.99
CA ALA A 473 -14.31 0.79 5.19
C ALA A 473 -15.40 0.62 6.28
N ALA A 474 -16.34 1.56 6.38
CA ALA A 474 -17.51 1.44 7.28
C ALA A 474 -18.45 0.32 6.82
N GLU A 475 -18.75 0.21 5.51
CA GLU A 475 -19.55 -0.88 4.94
C GLU A 475 -18.88 -2.23 5.17
N GLY A 476 -17.56 -2.34 4.89
CA GLY A 476 -16.77 -3.53 5.18
C GLY A 476 -16.77 -3.92 6.68
N GLY A 477 -16.88 -2.92 7.55
CA GLY A 477 -17.11 -3.09 9.00
C GLY A 477 -18.56 -3.39 9.37
N GLY A 478 -19.48 -3.59 8.42
CA GLY A 478 -20.89 -3.93 8.67
C GLY A 478 -21.77 -2.74 9.05
N ILE A 479 -21.35 -1.50 8.77
CA ILE A 479 -22.17 -0.30 8.93
C ILE A 479 -22.72 0.10 7.57
N SER A 480 -24.03 -0.14 7.34
CA SER A 480 -24.66 0.07 6.04
C SER A 480 -24.50 1.48 5.49
N GLN A 481 -24.07 1.58 4.24
CA GLN A 481 -23.87 2.82 3.51
C GLN A 481 -24.91 3.07 2.40
N ALA A 482 -25.95 2.26 2.33
CA ALA A 482 -26.96 2.36 1.28
C ALA A 482 -27.64 3.75 1.22
N ASP A 483 -27.99 4.32 2.37
CA ASP A 483 -28.60 5.66 2.44
C ASP A 483 -27.61 6.77 2.08
N PHE A 484 -26.35 6.61 2.48
CA PHE A 484 -25.27 7.52 2.10
C PHE A 484 -25.08 7.55 0.58
N LEU A 485 -24.99 6.39 -0.09
CA LEU A 485 -24.84 6.32 -1.55
C LEU A 485 -26.03 6.95 -2.28
N ASN A 486 -27.27 6.71 -1.81
CA ASN A 486 -28.47 7.28 -2.41
C ASN A 486 -28.52 8.82 -2.30
N SER A 487 -27.93 9.39 -1.24
CA SER A 487 -27.95 10.84 -0.97
C SER A 487 -26.63 11.53 -1.33
N PHE A 488 -25.64 10.81 -1.87
CA PHE A 488 -24.31 11.36 -2.16
C PHE A 488 -24.39 12.50 -3.20
N PRO A 489 -23.88 13.71 -2.90
CA PRO A 489 -23.98 14.87 -3.76
C PRO A 489 -22.95 14.83 -4.89
N LEU A 490 -23.08 13.84 -5.77
CA LEU A 490 -22.10 13.50 -6.82
C LEU A 490 -21.64 14.70 -7.66
N PRO A 491 -22.51 15.59 -8.20
CA PRO A 491 -22.07 16.70 -9.03
C PRO A 491 -21.16 17.69 -8.28
N ARG A 492 -21.49 17.97 -7.02
CA ARG A 492 -20.70 18.85 -6.15
C ARG A 492 -19.35 18.21 -5.83
N TRP A 493 -19.36 16.93 -5.48
CA TRP A 493 -18.14 16.19 -5.16
C TRP A 493 -17.20 16.14 -6.37
N VAL A 494 -17.71 15.85 -7.58
CA VAL A 494 -16.93 15.83 -8.84
C VAL A 494 -16.30 17.19 -9.11
N LYS A 495 -17.01 18.29 -8.88
CA LYS A 495 -16.45 19.63 -9.06
C LYS A 495 -15.26 19.87 -8.12
N LEU A 496 -15.36 19.45 -6.85
CA LEU A 496 -14.30 19.59 -5.87
C LEU A 496 -13.13 18.64 -6.17
N GLU A 497 -13.40 17.41 -6.56
CA GLU A 497 -12.36 16.43 -6.98
C GLU A 497 -11.56 16.96 -8.18
N ASN A 498 -12.26 17.43 -9.23
CA ASN A 498 -11.64 18.04 -10.40
C ASN A 498 -10.82 19.31 -10.08
N LEU A 499 -11.17 20.03 -9.03
CA LEU A 499 -10.40 21.19 -8.56
C LEU A 499 -9.00 20.78 -8.08
N PHE A 500 -8.89 19.67 -7.34
CA PHE A 500 -7.63 19.18 -6.79
C PHE A 500 -6.83 18.34 -7.80
N GLU A 501 -7.48 17.80 -8.86
CA GLU A 501 -6.76 17.00 -9.86
C GLU A 501 -5.79 17.86 -10.69
N LYS A 502 -4.52 17.41 -10.74
CA LYS A 502 -3.41 18.11 -11.40
C LYS A 502 -3.26 17.79 -12.88
N HIS A 503 -3.92 16.73 -13.34
CA HIS A 503 -3.82 16.24 -14.70
C HIS A 503 -5.18 16.30 -15.40
N GLU A 504 -5.27 17.06 -16.50
CA GLU A 504 -6.51 17.25 -17.26
C GLU A 504 -7.18 15.92 -17.68
N LEU A 505 -6.38 14.93 -18.06
CA LEU A 505 -6.87 13.60 -18.48
C LEU A 505 -7.49 12.77 -17.35
N ARG A 506 -7.29 13.19 -16.10
CA ARG A 506 -7.84 12.50 -14.92
C ARG A 506 -9.09 13.16 -14.37
N ARG A 507 -9.42 14.36 -14.84
CA ARG A 507 -10.67 15.03 -14.46
C ARG A 507 -11.85 14.25 -14.99
N HIS A 508 -12.84 14.11 -14.14
CA HIS A 508 -14.11 13.46 -14.47
C HIS A 508 -15.05 14.39 -15.22
N THR A 509 -15.90 13.80 -16.05
CA THR A 509 -16.96 14.54 -16.74
C THR A 509 -18.13 14.80 -15.78
N GLU A 510 -18.99 15.76 -16.12
CA GLU A 510 -20.21 16.04 -15.34
C GLU A 510 -21.20 14.85 -15.34
N ARG A 511 -21.04 13.90 -16.25
CA ARG A 511 -21.90 12.73 -16.41
C ARG A 511 -21.32 11.46 -15.82
N VAL A 512 -20.21 11.54 -15.08
CA VAL A 512 -19.61 10.39 -14.43
C VAL A 512 -20.63 9.70 -13.50
N SER A 513 -20.66 8.37 -13.54
CA SER A 513 -21.48 7.60 -12.60
C SER A 513 -20.74 7.37 -11.28
N LEU A 514 -21.49 7.31 -10.16
CA LEU A 514 -20.90 6.96 -8.87
C LEU A 514 -20.21 5.59 -8.94
N LEU A 515 -20.84 4.61 -9.59
CA LEU A 515 -20.27 3.28 -9.77
C LEU A 515 -18.89 3.28 -10.45
N TYR A 516 -18.69 4.14 -11.46
CA TYR A 516 -17.40 4.30 -12.12
C TYR A 516 -16.32 4.79 -11.14
N LEU A 517 -16.64 5.78 -10.32
CA LEU A 517 -15.73 6.32 -9.30
C LEU A 517 -15.41 5.29 -8.21
N LEU A 518 -16.43 4.54 -7.74
CA LEU A 518 -16.21 3.47 -6.76
C LEU A 518 -15.25 2.40 -7.30
N ALA A 519 -15.38 2.07 -8.58
CA ALA A 519 -14.50 1.10 -9.23
C ALA A 519 -13.06 1.63 -9.42
N GLU A 520 -12.90 2.90 -9.79
CA GLU A 520 -11.60 3.56 -9.92
C GLU A 520 -10.88 3.70 -8.56
N LEU A 521 -11.63 3.92 -7.47
CA LEU A 521 -11.12 4.09 -6.10
C LEU A 521 -10.96 2.78 -5.31
N ASN A 522 -11.25 1.60 -5.91
CA ASN A 522 -11.28 0.29 -5.25
C ASN A 522 -12.25 0.18 -4.07
N ALA A 523 -13.39 0.84 -4.14
CA ALA A 523 -14.41 0.82 -3.10
C ALA A 523 -15.36 -0.40 -3.27
N ALA A 524 -14.82 -1.59 -3.12
CA ALA A 524 -15.51 -2.85 -3.43
C ALA A 524 -16.73 -3.12 -2.55
N ASN A 525 -16.69 -2.74 -1.28
CA ASN A 525 -17.82 -2.93 -0.37
C ASN A 525 -19.00 -2.03 -0.76
N LEU A 526 -18.73 -0.78 -1.18
CA LEU A 526 -19.76 0.12 -1.68
C LEU A 526 -20.35 -0.36 -3.01
N ILE A 527 -19.54 -0.92 -3.91
CA ILE A 527 -20.04 -1.51 -5.17
C ILE A 527 -21.06 -2.63 -4.89
N ARG A 528 -20.82 -3.48 -3.88
CA ARG A 528 -21.72 -4.61 -3.52
C ARG A 528 -23.09 -4.15 -3.06
N VAL A 529 -23.18 -2.96 -2.47
CA VAL A 529 -24.47 -2.39 -1.97
C VAL A 529 -25.05 -1.33 -2.90
N ASP A 530 -24.31 -0.90 -3.92
CA ASP A 530 -24.79 0.03 -4.94
C ASP A 530 -25.87 -0.64 -5.82
N ARG A 531 -27.04 -0.04 -5.91
CA ARG A 531 -28.14 -0.53 -6.74
C ARG A 531 -27.83 -0.55 -8.23
N SER A 532 -26.84 0.23 -8.68
CA SER A 532 -26.39 0.28 -10.07
C SER A 532 -25.28 -0.73 -10.40
N ALA A 533 -24.86 -1.60 -9.48
CA ALA A 533 -23.76 -2.53 -9.67
C ALA A 533 -23.90 -3.42 -10.93
N SER A 534 -25.14 -3.75 -11.33
CA SER A 534 -25.42 -4.49 -12.57
C SER A 534 -25.09 -3.71 -13.87
N LEU A 535 -24.89 -2.39 -13.77
CA LEU A 535 -24.55 -1.52 -14.89
C LEU A 535 -23.03 -1.30 -15.03
N CYS A 536 -22.19 -2.07 -14.35
CA CYS A 536 -20.73 -1.89 -14.33
C CYS A 536 -20.03 -2.05 -15.70
N LEU A 537 -20.73 -2.62 -16.68
CA LEU A 537 -20.28 -2.74 -18.07
C LEU A 537 -20.86 -1.67 -18.99
N ASP A 538 -21.76 -0.82 -18.47
CA ASP A 538 -22.33 0.27 -19.26
C ASP A 538 -21.28 1.32 -19.52
N VAL A 539 -21.12 1.63 -20.79
CA VAL A 539 -20.07 2.50 -21.27
C VAL A 539 -20.52 3.97 -21.19
N GLY A 540 -19.74 4.78 -20.47
CA GLY A 540 -19.90 6.23 -20.36
C GLY A 540 -18.81 7.01 -21.11
N ASP A 541 -18.79 8.34 -20.86
CA ASP A 541 -17.83 9.27 -21.47
C ASP A 541 -16.49 9.36 -20.72
N GLU A 542 -16.32 8.54 -19.69
CA GLU A 542 -15.13 8.56 -18.84
C GLU A 542 -13.89 7.91 -19.53
N ARG A 543 -12.71 8.18 -18.97
CA ARG A 543 -11.39 7.78 -19.47
C ARG A 543 -11.29 6.31 -19.85
N TYR A 544 -11.84 5.43 -19.03
CA TYR A 544 -11.81 3.97 -19.23
C TYR A 544 -13.14 3.40 -19.74
N GLY A 545 -14.10 4.23 -20.06
CA GLY A 545 -15.41 3.86 -20.61
C GLY A 545 -16.39 3.33 -19.56
N CYS A 546 -16.14 2.17 -18.94
CA CYS A 546 -17.05 1.61 -17.93
C CYS A 546 -16.36 1.36 -16.59
N ALA A 547 -17.15 1.15 -15.54
CA ALA A 547 -16.68 0.91 -14.18
C ALA A 547 -15.72 -0.29 -14.09
N PHE A 548 -16.05 -1.40 -14.75
CA PHE A 548 -15.21 -2.58 -14.74
C PHE A 548 -13.82 -2.34 -15.36
N PHE A 549 -13.76 -1.60 -16.49
CA PHE A 549 -12.48 -1.25 -17.10
C PHE A 549 -11.70 -0.21 -16.30
N ALA A 550 -12.38 0.68 -15.58
CA ALA A 550 -11.72 1.59 -14.64
C ALA A 550 -11.00 0.81 -13.53
N ALA A 551 -11.69 -0.14 -12.89
CA ALA A 551 -11.09 -1.03 -11.90
C ALA A 551 -9.88 -1.81 -12.46
N ASN A 552 -10.01 -2.37 -13.67
CA ASN A 552 -8.92 -3.11 -14.31
C ASN A 552 -7.70 -2.22 -14.61
N ALA A 553 -7.91 -1.04 -15.16
CA ALA A 553 -6.83 -0.10 -15.50
C ALA A 553 -6.07 0.40 -14.29
N MET A 554 -6.75 0.47 -13.13
CA MET A 554 -6.15 0.84 -11.84
C MET A 554 -5.58 -0.36 -11.07
N GLY A 555 -5.75 -1.60 -11.54
CA GLY A 555 -5.32 -2.82 -10.87
C GLY A 555 -6.18 -3.21 -9.65
N ASN A 556 -7.39 -2.70 -9.55
CA ASN A 556 -8.31 -2.83 -8.41
C ASN A 556 -9.08 -4.17 -8.45
N GLN A 557 -8.43 -5.26 -8.05
CA GLN A 557 -8.98 -6.61 -8.13
C GLN A 557 -10.27 -6.80 -7.32
N GLU A 558 -10.37 -6.21 -6.13
CA GLU A 558 -11.56 -6.32 -5.27
C GLU A 558 -12.77 -5.63 -5.88
N ALA A 559 -12.57 -4.43 -6.47
CA ALA A 559 -13.62 -3.71 -7.19
C ALA A 559 -14.08 -4.48 -8.44
N MET A 560 -13.15 -5.09 -9.20
CA MET A 560 -13.48 -5.97 -10.33
C MET A 560 -14.36 -7.14 -9.88
N GLN A 561 -13.99 -7.82 -8.79
CA GLN A 561 -14.76 -8.91 -8.23
C GLN A 561 -16.16 -8.45 -7.81
N ALA A 562 -16.27 -7.30 -7.14
CA ALA A 562 -17.56 -6.72 -6.73
C ALA A 562 -18.46 -6.37 -7.93
N CYS A 563 -17.89 -5.84 -9.03
CA CYS A 563 -18.61 -5.62 -10.28
C CYS A 563 -19.18 -6.92 -10.85
N ILE A 564 -18.40 -8.01 -10.85
CA ILE A 564 -18.83 -9.32 -11.33
C ILE A 564 -19.98 -9.89 -10.46
N GLU A 565 -19.87 -9.73 -9.15
CA GLU A 565 -20.94 -10.13 -8.21
C GLU A 565 -22.24 -9.39 -8.50
N GLY A 566 -22.16 -8.07 -8.80
CA GLY A 566 -23.31 -7.26 -9.20
C GLY A 566 -24.00 -7.71 -10.49
N LEU A 567 -23.24 -8.21 -11.46
CA LEU A 567 -23.79 -8.74 -12.73
C LEU A 567 -24.59 -10.04 -12.58
N LYS A 568 -24.37 -10.82 -11.52
CA LYS A 568 -25.05 -12.08 -11.25
C LYS A 568 -26.46 -11.93 -10.67
N VAL A 569 -26.85 -10.72 -10.26
CA VAL A 569 -28.19 -10.46 -9.73
C VAL A 569 -29.19 -10.39 -10.89
N PRO A 570 -30.29 -11.18 -10.92
CA PRO A 570 -31.28 -11.17 -12.01
C PRO A 570 -31.89 -9.78 -12.18
N GLN A 571 -31.79 -9.23 -13.38
CA GLN A 571 -32.37 -7.93 -13.70
C GLN A 571 -33.91 -8.01 -13.77
N SER A 572 -34.59 -7.36 -12.86
CA SER A 572 -36.00 -6.98 -12.99
C SER A 572 -36.12 -5.46 -13.21
N ALA A 573 -35.58 -4.94 -14.32
CA ALA A 573 -35.77 -3.53 -14.67
C ALA A 573 -35.58 -3.26 -16.19
N PRO A 574 -36.27 -2.28 -16.79
CA PRO A 574 -36.43 -2.14 -18.23
C PRO A 574 -35.22 -1.51 -18.92
N ASN A 575 -34.94 -1.98 -20.14
CA ASN A 575 -33.96 -1.45 -21.09
C ASN A 575 -34.18 0.03 -21.39
N TYR A 576 -33.21 0.88 -21.05
CA TYR A 576 -33.10 2.22 -21.61
C TYR A 576 -32.15 2.19 -22.82
N GLY A 577 -32.70 2.31 -24.04
CA GLY A 577 -31.94 2.44 -25.26
C GLY A 577 -31.17 3.77 -25.31
N ARG A 578 -29.87 3.70 -25.60
CA ARG A 578 -29.01 4.86 -25.84
C ARG A 578 -28.58 4.98 -27.31
N SER A 579 -28.44 6.24 -27.74
CA SER A 579 -28.29 6.75 -29.10
C SER A 579 -26.95 6.41 -29.78
N ARG A 580 -27.00 6.23 -31.10
CA ARG A 580 -25.93 5.77 -32.01
C ARG A 580 -24.77 6.78 -32.27
N THR A 581 -24.84 8.01 -31.78
CA THR A 581 -23.93 9.09 -32.16
C THR A 581 -22.74 9.33 -31.21
N GLU A 582 -22.77 8.75 -30.01
CA GLU A 582 -21.75 9.02 -28.96
C GLU A 582 -20.49 8.14 -29.04
N ASN A 583 -20.47 7.15 -29.93
CA ASN A 583 -19.46 6.08 -29.92
C ASN A 583 -18.08 6.44 -30.52
N LYS A 584 -17.93 7.50 -31.32
CA LYS A 584 -16.65 7.83 -31.98
C LYS A 584 -15.61 8.44 -31.06
N SER A 585 -16.04 9.30 -30.15
CA SER A 585 -15.15 9.96 -29.18
C SER A 585 -14.57 8.98 -28.12
N MET A 586 -15.34 7.97 -27.75
CA MET A 586 -14.97 6.96 -26.79
C MET A 586 -13.90 5.99 -27.32
N HIS A 587 -14.00 5.63 -28.59
CA HIS A 587 -13.00 4.80 -29.28
C HIS A 587 -11.58 5.41 -29.20
N GLU A 588 -11.47 6.73 -29.33
CA GLU A 588 -10.18 7.42 -29.26
C GLU A 588 -9.63 7.52 -27.84
N ARG A 589 -10.50 7.59 -26.82
CA ARG A 589 -10.10 7.67 -25.40
C ARG A 589 -9.62 6.33 -24.85
N ILE A 590 -10.31 5.24 -25.16
CA ILE A 590 -9.89 3.87 -24.81
C ILE A 590 -8.57 3.53 -25.51
N LYS A 591 -8.38 3.96 -26.75
CA LYS A 591 -7.13 3.81 -27.50
C LYS A 591 -5.92 4.45 -26.80
N GLY A 592 -6.12 5.59 -26.15
CA GLY A 592 -5.06 6.30 -25.41
C GLY A 592 -4.61 5.59 -24.13
N SER A 593 -5.48 4.80 -23.50
CA SER A 593 -5.20 4.12 -22.24
C SER A 593 -4.74 2.67 -22.38
N LEU A 594 -5.12 1.97 -23.45
CA LEU A 594 -4.83 0.55 -23.66
C LEU A 594 -3.72 0.28 -24.70
N GLY A 595 -3.17 1.32 -25.33
CA GLY A 595 -2.14 1.22 -26.38
C GLY A 595 -2.63 1.71 -27.75
N ARG A 596 -1.67 2.12 -28.60
CA ARG A 596 -1.96 2.85 -29.85
C ARG A 596 -2.74 2.04 -30.91
N ASP A 597 -2.84 0.73 -30.78
CA ASP A 597 -3.41 -0.17 -31.79
C ASP A 597 -4.74 -0.80 -31.38
N PHE A 598 -5.30 -0.44 -30.23
CA PHE A 598 -6.55 -1.00 -29.73
C PHE A 598 -7.76 -0.43 -30.50
N LYS A 599 -8.54 -1.32 -31.13
CA LYS A 599 -9.77 -0.98 -31.86
C LYS A 599 -10.96 -1.61 -31.16
N TYR A 600 -11.84 -0.80 -30.57
CA TYR A 600 -13.11 -1.24 -29.99
C TYR A 600 -14.23 -1.24 -31.05
N SER A 601 -14.89 -2.37 -31.27
CA SER A 601 -16.12 -2.48 -32.04
C SER A 601 -17.23 -3.05 -31.15
N LYS A 602 -18.34 -2.32 -31.00
CA LYS A 602 -19.51 -2.75 -30.20
C LYS A 602 -20.10 -4.09 -30.69
N GLU A 603 -19.75 -4.47 -31.92
CA GLU A 603 -20.24 -5.67 -32.61
C GLU A 603 -19.44 -6.94 -32.25
N GLU A 604 -18.26 -6.81 -31.63
CA GLU A 604 -17.37 -7.95 -31.35
C GLU A 604 -17.52 -8.55 -29.94
N GLY A 605 -18.28 -7.89 -29.06
CA GLY A 605 -18.58 -8.39 -27.70
C GLY A 605 -17.44 -8.23 -26.70
N LEU A 606 -17.77 -8.26 -25.40
CA LEU A 606 -16.85 -8.03 -24.29
C LEU A 606 -15.66 -9.00 -24.28
N LEU A 607 -15.89 -10.26 -24.65
CA LEU A 607 -14.86 -11.29 -24.64
C LEU A 607 -13.72 -11.00 -25.61
N TYR A 608 -14.05 -10.53 -26.83
CA TYR A 608 -13.05 -10.19 -27.82
C TYR A 608 -12.06 -9.12 -27.30
N TYR A 609 -12.57 -8.14 -26.57
CA TYR A 609 -11.72 -7.09 -25.99
C TYR A 609 -10.83 -7.59 -24.88
N VAL A 610 -11.34 -8.46 -24.04
CA VAL A 610 -10.55 -9.04 -22.95
C VAL A 610 -9.43 -9.92 -23.49
N VAL A 611 -9.68 -10.61 -24.60
CA VAL A 611 -8.65 -11.37 -25.31
C VAL A 611 -7.63 -10.45 -25.98
N GLU A 612 -8.06 -9.34 -26.59
CA GLU A 612 -7.17 -8.33 -27.18
C GLU A 612 -6.29 -7.62 -26.13
N ILE A 613 -6.84 -7.34 -24.94
CA ILE A 613 -6.10 -6.77 -23.80
C ILE A 613 -5.05 -7.76 -23.26
N GLY A 614 -5.24 -9.08 -23.50
CA GLY A 614 -4.34 -10.13 -23.04
C GLY A 614 -4.31 -10.29 -21.51
N SER A 615 -5.29 -9.74 -20.78
CA SER A 615 -5.36 -9.85 -19.33
C SER A 615 -5.96 -11.18 -18.89
N VAL A 616 -5.10 -12.11 -18.50
CA VAL A 616 -5.50 -13.42 -17.95
C VAL A 616 -6.38 -13.26 -16.71
N ALA A 617 -6.12 -12.25 -15.87
CA ALA A 617 -6.89 -11.97 -14.67
C ALA A 617 -8.34 -11.60 -15.01
N VAL A 618 -8.57 -10.62 -15.88
CA VAL A 618 -9.91 -10.21 -16.32
C VAL A 618 -10.64 -11.37 -16.99
N PHE A 619 -9.95 -12.14 -17.83
CA PHE A 619 -10.52 -13.28 -18.49
C PHE A 619 -10.95 -14.37 -17.50
N SER A 620 -10.11 -14.68 -16.49
CA SER A 620 -10.42 -15.67 -15.47
C SER A 620 -11.68 -15.29 -14.67
N TYR A 621 -11.83 -14.01 -14.35
CA TYR A 621 -13.04 -13.51 -13.67
C TYR A 621 -14.28 -13.66 -14.53
N LEU A 622 -14.22 -13.31 -15.82
CA LEU A 622 -15.36 -13.42 -16.73
C LEU A 622 -15.85 -14.86 -16.89
N ILE A 623 -14.94 -15.83 -17.05
CA ILE A 623 -15.31 -17.24 -17.20
C ILE A 623 -15.81 -17.90 -15.92
N MET A 624 -15.56 -17.28 -14.73
CA MET A 624 -16.07 -17.81 -13.45
C MET A 624 -17.56 -17.59 -13.22
N GLY A 625 -18.21 -16.70 -13.96
CA GLY A 625 -19.60 -16.43 -13.63
C GLY A 625 -20.46 -15.62 -14.57
N ILE A 626 -19.91 -15.04 -15.62
CA ILE A 626 -20.64 -14.14 -16.51
C ILE A 626 -20.78 -14.73 -17.92
N LEU A 627 -19.84 -15.54 -18.36
CA LEU A 627 -19.80 -16.10 -19.69
C LEU A 627 -20.53 -17.46 -19.71
N ASP A 628 -21.54 -17.53 -20.57
CA ASP A 628 -21.90 -18.82 -21.17
C ASP A 628 -20.74 -19.22 -22.06
N LEU A 629 -20.00 -20.28 -21.68
CA LEU A 629 -18.76 -20.70 -22.31
C LEU A 629 -18.92 -21.05 -23.81
N ASP A 630 -20.13 -21.33 -24.24
CA ASP A 630 -20.49 -21.72 -25.61
C ASP A 630 -21.40 -20.71 -26.32
N SER A 631 -21.66 -19.54 -25.67
CA SER A 631 -22.44 -18.46 -26.28
C SER A 631 -21.74 -17.95 -27.55
N LYS A 632 -22.53 -17.53 -28.54
CA LYS A 632 -22.00 -17.01 -29.81
C LYS A 632 -22.11 -15.49 -29.86
N ASP A 633 -21.03 -14.84 -30.33
CA ASP A 633 -21.05 -13.41 -30.61
C ASP A 633 -21.87 -13.08 -31.87
N THR A 634 -21.92 -11.80 -32.24
CA THR A 634 -22.65 -11.36 -33.45
C THR A 634 -22.11 -11.90 -34.77
N LYS A 635 -20.88 -12.44 -34.76
CA LYS A 635 -20.27 -13.15 -35.91
C LYS A 635 -20.39 -14.65 -35.81
N GLY A 636 -21.17 -15.17 -34.84
CA GLY A 636 -21.37 -16.57 -34.60
C GLY A 636 -20.18 -17.32 -34.02
N ARG A 637 -19.18 -16.62 -33.44
CA ARG A 637 -17.96 -17.21 -32.86
C ARG A 637 -18.20 -17.54 -31.40
N THR A 638 -17.71 -18.70 -30.95
CA THR A 638 -17.70 -19.06 -29.52
C THR A 638 -16.47 -18.45 -28.81
N PRO A 639 -16.49 -18.34 -27.46
CA PRO A 639 -15.31 -17.91 -26.69
C PRO A 639 -14.05 -18.71 -27.04
N LEU A 640 -14.17 -20.04 -27.12
CA LEU A 640 -13.05 -20.93 -27.44
C LEU A 640 -12.50 -20.67 -28.84
N TYR A 641 -13.39 -20.42 -29.83
CA TYR A 641 -12.98 -20.02 -31.18
C TYR A 641 -12.16 -18.71 -31.18
N VAL A 642 -12.65 -17.69 -30.45
CA VAL A 642 -11.99 -16.35 -30.44
C VAL A 642 -10.60 -16.42 -29.81
N VAL A 643 -10.42 -17.13 -28.69
CA VAL A 643 -9.10 -17.27 -28.05
C VAL A 643 -8.15 -18.13 -28.88
N ALA A 644 -8.67 -19.13 -29.59
CA ALA A 644 -7.88 -19.95 -30.52
C ALA A 644 -7.45 -19.13 -31.74
N GLU A 645 -8.34 -18.33 -32.34
CA GLU A 645 -8.05 -17.42 -33.47
C GLU A 645 -6.99 -16.36 -33.11
N LYS A 646 -6.87 -16.00 -31.84
CA LYS A 646 -5.89 -15.01 -31.34
C LYS A 646 -4.56 -15.60 -30.84
N GLY A 647 -4.41 -16.91 -30.84
CA GLY A 647 -3.19 -17.56 -30.36
C GLY A 647 -2.99 -17.49 -28.85
N ALA A 648 -4.06 -17.33 -28.06
CA ALA A 648 -4.00 -17.15 -26.61
C ALA A 648 -4.04 -18.52 -25.88
N SER A 649 -2.95 -19.29 -25.92
CA SER A 649 -2.89 -20.68 -25.42
C SER A 649 -3.29 -20.83 -23.95
N VAL A 650 -2.91 -19.88 -23.08
CA VAL A 650 -3.32 -19.85 -21.67
C VAL A 650 -4.85 -19.76 -21.54
N LEU A 651 -5.48 -18.89 -22.30
CA LEU A 651 -6.93 -18.66 -22.24
C LEU A 651 -7.71 -19.85 -22.86
N VAL A 652 -7.16 -20.49 -23.89
CA VAL A 652 -7.69 -21.75 -24.45
C VAL A 652 -7.75 -22.82 -23.38
N ARG A 653 -6.62 -23.03 -22.66
CA ARG A 653 -6.55 -24.01 -21.57
C ARG A 653 -7.59 -23.72 -20.49
N MET A 654 -7.71 -22.46 -20.07
CA MET A 654 -8.66 -22.06 -19.04
C MET A 654 -10.12 -22.35 -19.44
N LEU A 655 -10.53 -22.07 -20.67
CA LEU A 655 -11.87 -22.37 -21.17
C LEU A 655 -12.14 -23.87 -21.20
N LEU A 656 -11.21 -24.66 -21.71
CA LEU A 656 -11.33 -26.13 -21.77
C LEU A 656 -11.38 -26.76 -20.37
N ASP A 657 -10.59 -26.28 -19.42
CA ASP A 657 -10.60 -26.73 -18.02
C ASP A 657 -11.91 -26.37 -17.30
N LYS A 658 -12.61 -25.32 -17.75
CA LYS A 658 -13.94 -24.93 -17.27
C LYS A 658 -15.10 -25.63 -17.98
N GLY A 659 -14.82 -26.45 -18.98
CA GLY A 659 -15.80 -27.26 -19.64
C GLY A 659 -16.44 -26.66 -20.89
N ALA A 660 -15.78 -25.69 -21.54
CA ALA A 660 -16.21 -25.21 -22.87
C ALA A 660 -16.25 -26.39 -23.88
N ASP A 661 -17.25 -26.41 -24.72
CA ASP A 661 -17.38 -27.44 -25.77
C ASP A 661 -16.28 -27.27 -26.81
N VAL A 662 -15.32 -28.21 -26.83
CA VAL A 662 -14.19 -28.20 -27.76
C VAL A 662 -14.61 -28.31 -29.21
N ASN A 663 -15.80 -28.87 -29.47
CA ASN A 663 -16.37 -29.10 -30.80
C ASN A 663 -17.46 -28.08 -31.19
N ALA A 664 -17.67 -27.06 -30.38
CA ALA A 664 -18.64 -26.01 -30.69
C ALA A 664 -18.32 -25.34 -32.02
N GLN A 665 -19.32 -25.35 -32.92
CA GLN A 665 -19.18 -24.77 -34.27
C GLN A 665 -19.52 -23.29 -34.30
N GLY A 666 -18.75 -22.53 -35.09
CA GLY A 666 -18.97 -21.09 -35.30
C GLY A 666 -17.79 -20.38 -35.93
N GLY A 667 -18.03 -19.17 -36.39
CA GLY A 667 -17.02 -18.35 -37.05
C GLY A 667 -16.68 -18.82 -38.49
N ILE A 668 -15.80 -18.03 -39.14
CA ILE A 668 -15.50 -18.24 -40.58
C ILE A 668 -14.72 -19.52 -40.85
N TYR A 669 -13.89 -19.96 -39.91
CA TYR A 669 -13.10 -21.18 -40.04
C TYR A 669 -13.87 -22.45 -39.59
N GLY A 670 -15.00 -22.30 -38.89
CA GLY A 670 -15.90 -23.38 -38.55
C GLY A 670 -15.85 -23.81 -37.09
N ASN A 671 -14.68 -24.01 -36.48
CA ASN A 671 -14.51 -24.32 -35.05
C ASN A 671 -13.14 -23.86 -34.52
N ALA A 672 -12.90 -24.07 -33.23
CA ALA A 672 -11.65 -23.63 -32.58
C ALA A 672 -10.40 -24.33 -33.14
N LEU A 673 -10.50 -25.64 -33.49
CA LEU A 673 -9.36 -26.36 -34.10
C LEU A 673 -9.01 -25.82 -35.48
N GLN A 674 -9.98 -25.52 -36.30
CA GLN A 674 -9.77 -24.96 -37.64
C GLN A 674 -9.26 -23.49 -37.55
N ALA A 675 -9.70 -22.71 -36.55
CA ALA A 675 -9.18 -21.40 -36.28
C ALA A 675 -7.69 -21.42 -35.85
N ALA A 676 -7.31 -22.35 -34.98
CA ALA A 676 -5.91 -22.55 -34.59
C ALA A 676 -5.02 -22.99 -35.76
N LEU A 677 -5.55 -23.79 -36.67
CA LEU A 677 -4.90 -24.21 -37.92
C LEU A 677 -4.64 -23.00 -38.84
N ALA A 678 -5.62 -22.12 -38.98
CA ALA A 678 -5.50 -20.94 -39.85
C ALA A 678 -4.40 -19.96 -39.37
N ILE A 679 -4.08 -19.92 -38.09
CA ILE A 679 -2.98 -19.09 -37.53
C ILE A 679 -1.66 -19.86 -37.37
N GLY A 680 -1.66 -21.20 -37.57
CA GLY A 680 -0.46 -22.04 -37.48
C GLY A 680 0.02 -22.32 -36.04
N ASP A 681 -0.83 -22.18 -35.03
CA ASP A 681 -0.46 -22.39 -33.61
C ASP A 681 -0.51 -23.87 -33.21
N LYS A 682 0.66 -24.54 -33.25
CA LYS A 682 0.79 -25.97 -32.96
C LYS A 682 0.49 -26.31 -31.50
N GLU A 683 0.76 -25.40 -30.55
CA GLU A 683 0.49 -25.61 -29.13
C GLU A 683 -1.04 -25.69 -28.90
N ILE A 684 -1.78 -24.72 -29.42
CA ILE A 684 -3.24 -24.70 -29.30
C ILE A 684 -3.87 -25.89 -29.99
N MET A 685 -3.41 -26.25 -31.19
CA MET A 685 -3.92 -27.42 -31.92
C MET A 685 -3.73 -28.70 -31.11
N THR A 686 -2.53 -28.93 -30.59
CA THR A 686 -2.24 -30.10 -29.77
C THR A 686 -3.16 -30.14 -28.54
N LEU A 687 -3.31 -28.99 -27.87
CA LEU A 687 -4.17 -28.87 -26.70
C LEU A 687 -5.64 -29.19 -27.01
N LEU A 688 -6.18 -28.68 -28.12
CA LEU A 688 -7.56 -28.97 -28.55
C LEU A 688 -7.75 -30.44 -28.90
N LEU A 689 -6.81 -31.05 -29.63
CA LEU A 689 -6.83 -32.46 -29.97
C LEU A 689 -6.76 -33.37 -28.73
N ASP A 690 -5.93 -33.03 -27.75
CA ASP A 690 -5.81 -33.79 -26.50
C ASP A 690 -7.06 -33.65 -25.61
N LYS A 691 -7.81 -32.58 -25.75
CA LYS A 691 -9.11 -32.37 -25.08
C LYS A 691 -10.31 -32.92 -25.90
N GLY A 692 -10.05 -33.64 -27.00
CA GLY A 692 -11.10 -34.37 -27.74
C GLY A 692 -11.72 -33.57 -28.89
N ALA A 693 -11.00 -32.63 -29.49
CA ALA A 693 -11.47 -31.98 -30.72
C ALA A 693 -11.62 -33.02 -31.85
N ASP A 694 -12.81 -33.06 -32.48
CA ASP A 694 -13.08 -33.92 -33.60
C ASP A 694 -12.40 -33.40 -34.87
N VAL A 695 -11.46 -34.16 -35.39
CA VAL A 695 -10.69 -33.84 -36.61
C VAL A 695 -11.52 -33.87 -37.89
N ASN A 696 -12.70 -34.51 -37.86
CA ASN A 696 -13.56 -34.76 -39.02
C ASN A 696 -14.80 -33.83 -39.07
N VAL A 697 -14.87 -32.85 -38.18
CA VAL A 697 -15.97 -31.86 -38.23
C VAL A 697 -15.94 -31.15 -39.58
N GLN A 698 -17.03 -31.23 -40.31
CA GLN A 698 -17.22 -30.50 -41.56
C GLN A 698 -17.87 -29.14 -41.31
N SER A 699 -17.07 -28.08 -41.36
CA SER A 699 -17.53 -26.71 -41.09
C SER A 699 -16.52 -25.66 -41.61
N GLY A 700 -16.97 -24.44 -41.82
CA GLY A 700 -16.15 -23.33 -42.28
C GLY A 700 -15.68 -23.41 -43.73
N ILE A 701 -14.75 -22.47 -44.09
CA ILE A 701 -14.30 -22.30 -45.48
C ILE A 701 -13.46 -23.47 -46.01
N TYR A 702 -12.78 -24.22 -45.16
CA TYR A 702 -11.94 -25.36 -45.52
C TYR A 702 -12.65 -26.71 -45.37
N ASP A 703 -13.88 -26.71 -44.86
CA ASP A 703 -14.70 -27.87 -44.59
C ASP A 703 -14.17 -28.75 -43.44
N ASN A 704 -12.92 -29.18 -43.46
CA ASN A 704 -12.29 -29.96 -42.38
C ASN A 704 -10.85 -29.57 -42.08
N ALA A 705 -10.36 -30.01 -40.91
CA ALA A 705 -9.04 -29.67 -40.39
C ALA A 705 -7.90 -30.14 -41.29
N LEU A 706 -8.03 -31.31 -41.97
CA LEU A 706 -6.98 -31.83 -42.86
C LEU A 706 -6.82 -30.97 -44.10
N GLN A 707 -7.92 -30.53 -44.74
CA GLN A 707 -7.86 -29.64 -45.88
C GLN A 707 -7.26 -28.30 -45.50
N ALA A 708 -7.59 -27.76 -44.32
CA ALA A 708 -6.96 -26.51 -43.83
C ALA A 708 -5.45 -26.67 -43.66
N ALA A 709 -4.96 -27.73 -43.00
CA ALA A 709 -3.55 -27.99 -42.81
C ALA A 709 -2.78 -28.14 -44.14
N LEU A 710 -3.37 -28.83 -45.11
CA LEU A 710 -2.77 -29.02 -46.45
C LEU A 710 -2.77 -27.74 -47.28
N ALA A 711 -3.79 -26.89 -47.13
CA ALA A 711 -3.87 -25.60 -47.81
C ALA A 711 -2.83 -24.58 -47.29
N TYR A 712 -2.40 -24.76 -46.06
CA TYR A 712 -1.31 -23.94 -45.48
C TYR A 712 0.09 -24.58 -45.63
N GLY A 713 0.18 -25.79 -46.22
CA GLY A 713 1.44 -26.48 -46.50
C GLY A 713 2.14 -27.05 -45.26
N ASP A 714 1.45 -27.19 -44.11
CA ASP A 714 2.06 -27.70 -42.90
C ASP A 714 1.99 -29.23 -42.84
N LYS A 715 3.08 -29.89 -43.28
CA LYS A 715 3.18 -31.36 -43.36
C LYS A 715 3.12 -32.01 -41.96
N GLU A 716 3.68 -31.39 -40.95
CA GLU A 716 3.74 -31.96 -39.59
C GLU A 716 2.33 -32.05 -39.00
N ILE A 717 1.55 -30.98 -39.18
CA ILE A 717 0.17 -30.93 -38.73
C ILE A 717 -0.72 -31.91 -39.51
N ALA A 718 -0.55 -31.98 -40.83
CA ALA A 718 -1.29 -32.93 -41.66
C ALA A 718 -1.03 -34.39 -41.19
N ILE A 719 0.21 -34.74 -40.87
CA ILE A 719 0.57 -36.05 -40.30
C ILE A 719 -0.08 -36.26 -38.92
N LEU A 720 -0.06 -35.23 -38.08
CA LEU A 720 -0.68 -35.31 -36.76
C LEU A 720 -2.19 -35.56 -36.86
N LEU A 721 -2.88 -34.83 -37.73
CA LEU A 721 -4.32 -34.99 -37.97
C LEU A 721 -4.66 -36.41 -38.52
N LEU A 722 -3.86 -36.91 -39.47
CA LEU A 722 -4.00 -38.26 -39.98
C LEU A 722 -3.84 -39.32 -38.90
N ASN A 723 -2.82 -39.14 -38.03
CA ASN A 723 -2.60 -40.03 -36.87
C ASN A 723 -3.76 -39.97 -35.85
N LYS A 724 -4.48 -38.87 -35.77
CA LYS A 724 -5.68 -38.68 -34.92
C LYS A 724 -6.97 -39.10 -35.62
N GLY A 725 -6.88 -39.69 -36.84
CA GLY A 725 -7.99 -40.29 -37.56
C GLY A 725 -8.75 -39.37 -38.53
N ALA A 726 -8.07 -38.33 -39.07
CA ALA A 726 -8.68 -37.50 -40.10
C ALA A 726 -9.01 -38.31 -41.38
N ASP A 727 -10.23 -38.14 -41.90
CA ASP A 727 -10.64 -38.78 -43.12
C ASP A 727 -9.99 -38.12 -44.35
N VAL A 728 -9.04 -38.84 -44.99
CA VAL A 728 -8.34 -38.39 -46.20
C VAL A 728 -9.25 -38.27 -47.40
N ASN A 729 -10.41 -38.94 -47.40
CA ASN A 729 -11.36 -38.97 -48.52
C ASN A 729 -12.52 -37.97 -48.32
N ALA A 730 -12.54 -37.22 -47.25
CA ALA A 730 -13.60 -36.23 -47.01
C ALA A 730 -13.74 -35.27 -48.20
N GLN A 731 -14.97 -35.08 -48.65
CA GLN A 731 -15.30 -34.19 -49.77
C GLN A 731 -16.03 -32.96 -49.25
N GLY A 732 -15.67 -31.78 -49.77
CA GLY A 732 -16.29 -30.51 -49.45
C GLY A 732 -15.28 -29.35 -49.39
N GLY A 733 -15.72 -28.20 -48.91
CA GLY A 733 -14.90 -27.02 -48.74
C GLY A 733 -14.39 -26.34 -50.05
N TYR A 734 -13.57 -25.33 -49.87
CA TYR A 734 -13.07 -24.50 -50.97
C TYR A 734 -12.24 -25.32 -52.01
N TYR A 735 -11.47 -26.31 -51.57
CA TYR A 735 -10.59 -27.11 -52.43
C TYR A 735 -11.21 -28.41 -52.89
N GLY A 736 -12.38 -28.78 -52.40
CA GLY A 736 -13.09 -30.00 -52.77
C GLY A 736 -12.62 -31.26 -52.08
N ASN A 737 -11.33 -31.51 -51.88
CA ASN A 737 -10.77 -32.62 -51.11
C ASN A 737 -9.32 -32.37 -50.66
N ALA A 738 -8.79 -33.21 -49.79
CA ALA A 738 -7.45 -33.10 -49.22
C ALA A 738 -6.33 -33.10 -50.28
N LEU A 739 -6.47 -33.92 -51.36
CA LEU A 739 -5.47 -34.01 -52.40
C LEU A 739 -5.40 -32.71 -53.25
N GLN A 740 -6.56 -32.13 -53.54
CA GLN A 740 -6.66 -30.87 -54.26
C GLN A 740 -6.13 -29.71 -53.38
N ALA A 741 -6.42 -29.69 -52.09
CA ALA A 741 -5.84 -28.73 -51.16
C ALA A 741 -4.29 -28.79 -51.11
N ALA A 742 -3.72 -30.01 -51.08
CA ALA A 742 -2.28 -30.22 -51.12
C ALA A 742 -1.63 -29.85 -52.44
N SER A 743 -2.42 -29.86 -53.53
CA SER A 743 -1.93 -29.52 -54.89
C SER A 743 -1.95 -28.00 -55.14
N ALA A 744 -2.67 -27.24 -54.32
CA ALA A 744 -2.83 -25.78 -54.44
C ALA A 744 -1.69 -24.98 -53.74
N CYS A 745 -0.88 -25.65 -52.93
CA CYS A 745 0.37 -25.15 -52.34
C CYS A 745 1.57 -25.56 -53.18
#